data_31bb8ed5ff19b8bb2a9744bb6d60d3db
#
_entry.id   31bb8ed5ff19b8bb2a9744bb6d60d3db
#
_cell.length_a   1.000
_cell.length_b   1.000
_cell.length_c   1.000
_cell.angle_alpha   90.00
_cell.angle_beta   90.00
_cell.angle_gamma   90.00
#
_symmetry.space_group_name_H-M   'P 1'
#
loop_
_entity.id
_entity.type
_entity.pdbx_description
1 polymer ?
#
loop_
_entity_poly.entity_id
_entity_poly.type
_entity_poly.pdbx_seq_one_letter_code
_entity_poly.pdbx_strand_id
1 'polypeptide(L)'
;RGNQREQLIVSGITTIDELAASTGPVEGIRRETLDKLRAQAAVQLRQELSGDAEFEVYEPSALGGLPIPDDGDIFFDFEGDPLWAEDGSTDWGLEYLFGVVEGPADDYVFKPFWAHDREGERQALLDFLDYVTARREAHPGMHIYHYAAYEKSALLRLAARHGVGEQTVDTLLSENVLVDLYPIVRACLRIGQRSYSIKKLEPLYMGEHGRDGDVTNAAASVVAYADYCELRDGGQADQARELLQGISDYNEYDCESTLRLRDWLAERAAEHGVELREPTGQIKIPLEELTESEIALREFAGHKAGSTRTPDQQAAALLAAAVGYHNRERKPYWWAHFDRLVTPIEDLVDIRDVMVVEQSEIEADWHKSTPRQKKFRRHIQLTGSFGTGTSLSPGSDLFALYATPSPDAVASENPTQRGTSSVKVTAVVKSEGLDVVTVEELLGGDEYLDAPVALAPGRPIPTGRMEKSIAAAASGASEILPELPPVAAVDILRRSTPRTRSGSPLPPVGTANSYADAITAALLDLDDSYVAVQGPPGTGKTYTGARVVKTLIEQHQWRIGVVAQSHSVVENMLGGILKAGVDPALVAKKGSRSKTAEWQDIASEEYARFIAEAEGVGCVIGGTAWDFANTDRVPAGSLDLLVVDEAGQFALANTIAVAISARNLLLLGDPQQLPQVSQGTHPEPVDESALGWLAEGHGALPPELGYFLEKTWRMHPDLCAPVSALSYEGKLRSQETVSAARKLDGLAAGVHTVFVDHRGNSTYSPEESQEIVRQIQGLLGTPWTDPSEFEGTRPLEQSDILVVAAYNAQVGTVERDLTEAGLTEVEVGTVDKFQGREAAVAIVSMAASAVEDVPRGMSFLLSRNRLNVAVSRGKWCAIIVRSHALTQYMPSTPAGLVELGAFMRLTS
;
A
#
# COMPACT_ATOMS: atom_id res chain seq x y z
N ARG A 1 12.36 0.31 -22.46
CA ARG A 1 12.63 0.81 -21.09
C ARG A 1 13.61 1.97 -21.19
N GLY A 2 13.57 2.92 -20.22
CA GLY A 2 14.41 4.13 -20.25
C GLY A 2 15.90 3.82 -20.40
N ASN A 3 16.44 2.93 -19.56
CA ASN A 3 17.85 2.52 -19.61
C ASN A 3 18.23 1.81 -20.93
N GLN A 4 17.35 0.95 -21.46
CA GLN A 4 17.61 0.30 -22.76
C GLN A 4 17.63 1.30 -23.89
N ARG A 5 16.73 2.29 -23.86
CA ARG A 5 16.72 3.39 -24.84
C ARG A 5 18.01 4.20 -24.77
N GLU A 6 18.47 4.55 -23.56
CA GLU A 6 19.74 5.26 -23.36
C GLU A 6 20.93 4.46 -23.91
N GLN A 7 21.00 3.16 -23.63
CA GLN A 7 22.08 2.28 -24.14
C GLN A 7 22.05 2.18 -25.66
N LEU A 8 20.87 2.08 -26.28
CA LEU A 8 20.71 2.11 -27.73
C LEU A 8 21.20 3.45 -28.31
N ILE A 9 20.79 4.58 -27.72
CA ILE A 9 21.22 5.93 -28.13
C ILE A 9 22.75 6.08 -28.02
N VAL A 10 23.35 5.66 -26.89
CA VAL A 10 24.81 5.68 -26.70
C VAL A 10 25.52 4.83 -27.73
N SER A 11 24.88 3.73 -28.17
CA SER A 11 25.42 2.87 -29.24
C SER A 11 25.13 3.36 -30.66
N GLY A 12 24.53 4.57 -30.79
CA GLY A 12 24.25 5.19 -32.08
C GLY A 12 22.98 4.69 -32.75
N ILE A 13 22.10 3.98 -32.02
CA ILE A 13 20.80 3.49 -32.51
C ILE A 13 19.73 4.42 -31.95
N THR A 14 19.14 5.29 -32.77
CA THR A 14 18.24 6.38 -32.36
C THR A 14 16.83 6.24 -32.94
N THR A 15 16.65 5.38 -33.95
CA THR A 15 15.38 5.16 -34.63
C THR A 15 15.01 3.67 -34.68
N ILE A 16 13.73 3.38 -34.96
CA ILE A 16 13.21 2.03 -35.14
C ILE A 16 13.88 1.35 -36.36
N ASP A 17 14.09 2.10 -37.44
CA ASP A 17 14.75 1.61 -38.66
C ASP A 17 16.18 1.18 -38.38
N GLU A 18 16.94 2.03 -37.67
CA GLU A 18 18.30 1.72 -37.26
C GLU A 18 18.35 0.48 -36.35
N LEU A 19 17.38 0.34 -35.43
CA LEU A 19 17.28 -0.83 -34.55
C LEU A 19 16.99 -2.10 -35.35
N ALA A 20 15.99 -2.06 -36.24
CA ALA A 20 15.63 -3.18 -37.09
C ALA A 20 16.79 -3.64 -38.00
N ALA A 21 17.59 -2.70 -38.49
CA ALA A 21 18.75 -2.97 -39.37
C ALA A 21 20.04 -3.33 -38.60
N SER A 22 20.06 -3.08 -37.27
CA SER A 22 21.28 -3.21 -36.47
C SER A 22 21.71 -4.68 -36.31
N THR A 23 23.04 -4.90 -36.30
CA THR A 23 23.66 -6.20 -36.05
C THR A 23 24.77 -6.07 -35.01
N GLY A 24 25.01 -7.11 -34.24
CA GLY A 24 26.02 -7.08 -33.18
C GLY A 24 25.47 -6.73 -31.78
N PRO A 25 26.29 -6.86 -30.75
CA PRO A 25 25.89 -6.59 -29.38
C PRO A 25 25.76 -5.09 -29.10
N VAL A 26 24.91 -4.72 -28.13
CA VAL A 26 24.85 -3.41 -27.53
C VAL A 26 25.25 -3.55 -26.07
N GLU A 27 26.23 -2.76 -25.63
CA GLU A 27 26.73 -2.81 -24.25
C GLU A 27 25.61 -2.52 -23.26
N GLY A 28 25.48 -3.35 -22.22
CA GLY A 28 24.42 -3.23 -21.21
C GLY A 28 23.07 -3.81 -21.62
N ILE A 29 22.89 -4.33 -22.84
CA ILE A 29 21.66 -5.04 -23.25
C ILE A 29 22.00 -6.50 -23.55
N ARG A 30 21.31 -7.43 -22.89
CA ARG A 30 21.47 -8.87 -23.17
C ARG A 30 21.08 -9.18 -24.61
N ARG A 31 21.78 -10.15 -25.21
CA ARG A 31 21.57 -10.55 -26.60
C ARG A 31 20.12 -10.92 -26.87
N GLU A 32 19.52 -11.75 -26.03
CA GLU A 32 18.12 -12.18 -26.19
C GLU A 32 17.12 -11.01 -26.16
N THR A 33 17.35 -10.06 -25.25
CA THR A 33 16.54 -8.85 -25.15
C THR A 33 16.72 -7.97 -26.40
N LEU A 34 17.95 -7.81 -26.86
CA LEU A 34 18.26 -7.05 -28.08
C LEU A 34 17.64 -7.68 -29.32
N ASP A 35 17.69 -9.01 -29.45
CA ASP A 35 17.08 -9.74 -30.56
C ASP A 35 15.55 -9.61 -30.54
N LYS A 36 14.90 -9.61 -29.35
CA LYS A 36 13.46 -9.32 -29.21
C LYS A 36 13.12 -7.88 -29.63
N LEU A 37 13.93 -6.90 -29.23
CA LEU A 37 13.73 -5.49 -29.60
C LEU A 37 13.86 -5.28 -31.12
N ARG A 38 14.86 -5.92 -31.75
CA ARG A 38 15.04 -5.90 -33.22
C ARG A 38 13.88 -6.52 -33.98
N ALA A 39 13.42 -7.67 -33.52
CA ALA A 39 12.27 -8.34 -34.13
C ALA A 39 11.00 -7.50 -34.00
N GLN A 40 10.75 -6.87 -32.84
CA GLN A 40 9.64 -5.95 -32.66
C GLN A 40 9.76 -4.73 -33.60
N ALA A 41 10.94 -4.12 -33.69
CA ALA A 41 11.20 -3.02 -34.61
C ALA A 41 10.95 -3.39 -36.08
N ALA A 42 11.33 -4.61 -36.48
CA ALA A 42 11.10 -5.09 -37.83
C ALA A 42 9.61 -5.25 -38.19
N VAL A 43 8.75 -5.69 -37.24
CA VAL A 43 7.30 -5.76 -37.45
C VAL A 43 6.68 -4.36 -37.56
N GLN A 44 7.10 -3.43 -36.70
CA GLN A 44 6.65 -2.03 -36.75
C GLN A 44 7.02 -1.36 -38.07
N LEU A 45 8.24 -1.59 -38.55
CA LEU A 45 8.69 -1.06 -39.84
C LEU A 45 7.90 -1.64 -41.00
N ARG A 46 7.59 -2.96 -40.98
CA ARG A 46 6.73 -3.58 -42.01
C ARG A 46 5.36 -2.91 -42.08
N GLN A 47 4.73 -2.71 -40.93
CA GLN A 47 3.44 -2.03 -40.87
C GLN A 47 3.50 -0.58 -41.37
N GLU A 48 4.56 0.16 -41.06
CA GLU A 48 4.75 1.52 -41.53
C GLU A 48 4.91 1.56 -43.05
N LEU A 49 5.54 0.57 -43.64
CA LEU A 49 5.76 0.46 -45.08
C LEU A 49 4.54 -0.04 -45.85
N SER A 50 3.79 -1.03 -45.31
CA SER A 50 2.58 -1.59 -45.95
C SER A 50 1.36 -0.70 -45.79
N GLY A 51 1.24 -0.04 -44.61
CA GLY A 51 0.03 0.67 -44.20
C GLY A 51 -1.03 -0.26 -43.62
N ASP A 52 -0.88 -1.58 -43.70
CA ASP A 52 -1.77 -2.60 -43.19
C ASP A 52 -1.35 -3.07 -41.79
N ALA A 53 -2.28 -3.61 -41.02
CA ALA A 53 -1.98 -4.17 -39.71
C ALA A 53 -1.09 -5.42 -39.84
N GLU A 54 0.09 -5.35 -39.28
CA GLU A 54 1.13 -6.40 -39.36
C GLU A 54 1.30 -7.10 -38.01
N PHE A 55 1.40 -8.42 -38.03
CA PHE A 55 1.68 -9.23 -36.85
C PHE A 55 2.58 -10.42 -37.17
N GLU A 56 3.11 -11.04 -36.12
CA GLU A 56 3.90 -12.27 -36.17
C GLU A 56 3.59 -13.14 -34.96
N VAL A 57 3.22 -14.40 -35.18
CA VAL A 57 3.15 -15.40 -34.10
C VAL A 57 4.56 -15.92 -33.86
N TYR A 58 5.25 -15.36 -32.84
CA TYR A 58 6.65 -15.70 -32.59
C TYR A 58 6.82 -16.84 -31.58
N GLU A 59 5.84 -17.08 -30.72
CA GLU A 59 5.83 -18.17 -29.74
C GLU A 59 4.47 -18.88 -29.75
N PRO A 60 4.24 -19.76 -30.74
CA PRO A 60 2.94 -20.43 -30.90
C PRO A 60 2.53 -21.25 -29.68
N SER A 61 3.48 -21.82 -28.93
CA SER A 61 3.19 -22.65 -27.76
C SER A 61 2.42 -21.90 -26.66
N ALA A 62 2.57 -20.56 -26.59
CA ALA A 62 1.87 -19.72 -25.64
C ALA A 62 0.34 -19.64 -25.90
N LEU A 63 -0.11 -19.92 -27.12
CA LEU A 63 -1.54 -20.04 -27.46
C LEU A 63 -2.20 -21.23 -26.75
N GLY A 64 -1.43 -22.23 -26.33
CA GLY A 64 -1.92 -23.34 -25.52
C GLY A 64 -2.38 -22.97 -24.11
N GLY A 65 -2.16 -21.71 -23.70
CA GLY A 65 -2.74 -21.12 -22.48
C GLY A 65 -4.20 -20.68 -22.64
N LEU A 66 -4.73 -20.69 -23.85
CA LEU A 66 -6.15 -20.42 -24.11
C LEU A 66 -6.97 -21.66 -23.73
N PRO A 67 -8.03 -21.52 -22.92
CA PRO A 67 -8.93 -22.62 -22.59
C PRO A 67 -9.65 -23.17 -23.83
N ILE A 68 -10.17 -24.40 -23.71
CA ILE A 68 -11.02 -24.97 -24.74
C ILE A 68 -12.35 -24.19 -24.74
N PRO A 69 -12.81 -23.63 -25.87
CA PRO A 69 -14.08 -22.92 -25.95
C PRO A 69 -15.29 -23.76 -25.53
N ASP A 70 -16.16 -23.20 -24.70
CA ASP A 70 -17.39 -23.80 -24.21
C ASP A 70 -18.60 -22.95 -24.65
N ASP A 71 -19.74 -23.59 -24.91
CA ASP A 71 -21.01 -22.88 -25.29
C ASP A 71 -21.50 -21.94 -24.17
N GLY A 72 -21.01 -22.12 -22.97
CA GLY A 72 -21.26 -21.28 -21.80
C GLY A 72 -20.36 -20.05 -21.68
N ASP A 73 -19.32 -19.92 -22.49
CA ASP A 73 -18.37 -18.80 -22.43
C ASP A 73 -19.07 -17.45 -22.50
N ILE A 74 -18.54 -16.48 -21.74
CA ILE A 74 -18.98 -15.08 -21.78
C ILE A 74 -17.81 -14.13 -21.95
N PHE A 75 -18.08 -12.95 -22.51
CA PHE A 75 -17.10 -11.91 -22.78
C PHE A 75 -17.54 -10.65 -22.05
N PHE A 76 -16.67 -10.13 -21.23
CA PHE A 76 -17.02 -9.22 -20.15
C PHE A 76 -16.17 -7.95 -20.18
N ASP A 77 -16.85 -6.79 -19.99
CA ASP A 77 -16.19 -5.49 -19.89
C ASP A 77 -16.96 -4.56 -18.95
N PHE A 78 -16.25 -3.62 -18.31
CA PHE A 78 -16.79 -2.60 -17.42
C PHE A 78 -16.78 -1.22 -18.04
N GLU A 79 -17.81 -0.41 -17.71
CA GLU A 79 -17.76 1.04 -17.86
C GLU A 79 -17.90 1.71 -16.49
N GLY A 80 -17.04 2.67 -16.20
CA GLY A 80 -17.01 3.34 -14.90
C GLY A 80 -16.67 4.83 -15.00
N ASP A 81 -17.19 5.59 -14.05
CA ASP A 81 -16.84 7.00 -13.85
C ASP A 81 -15.97 7.15 -12.58
N PRO A 82 -14.67 7.38 -12.73
CA PRO A 82 -13.76 7.54 -11.59
C PRO A 82 -14.00 8.83 -10.81
N LEU A 83 -14.79 9.77 -11.34
CA LEU A 83 -15.05 11.08 -10.73
C LEU A 83 -16.42 11.12 -10.01
N TRP A 84 -17.22 10.07 -10.14
CA TRP A 84 -18.51 10.00 -9.48
C TRP A 84 -18.35 9.83 -7.95
N ALA A 85 -19.16 10.53 -7.19
CA ALA A 85 -19.31 10.34 -5.75
C ALA A 85 -20.72 10.74 -5.31
N GLU A 86 -21.24 10.13 -4.25
CA GLU A 86 -22.46 10.60 -3.60
C GLU A 86 -22.23 11.97 -2.92
N ASP A 87 -23.28 12.76 -2.80
CA ASP A 87 -23.22 14.08 -2.18
C ASP A 87 -22.63 14.02 -0.76
N GLY A 88 -21.53 14.74 -0.57
CA GLY A 88 -20.81 14.78 0.72
C GLY A 88 -19.89 13.58 0.99
N SER A 89 -19.79 12.61 0.08
CA SER A 89 -18.87 11.49 0.17
C SER A 89 -17.51 11.82 -0.42
N THR A 90 -16.48 11.18 0.10
CA THR A 90 -15.12 11.16 -0.47
C THR A 90 -14.78 9.81 -1.11
N ASP A 91 -15.73 8.90 -1.19
CA ASP A 91 -15.60 7.61 -1.87
C ASP A 91 -15.88 7.76 -3.36
N TRP A 92 -14.82 7.89 -4.14
CA TRP A 92 -14.84 8.16 -5.57
C TRP A 92 -14.92 6.89 -6.42
N GLY A 93 -15.50 7.06 -7.60
CA GLY A 93 -15.58 6.04 -8.65
C GLY A 93 -16.85 5.18 -8.54
N LEU A 94 -17.58 5.02 -9.64
CA LEU A 94 -18.75 4.17 -9.81
C LEU A 94 -18.57 3.33 -11.07
N GLU A 95 -18.66 2.02 -10.97
CA GLU A 95 -18.82 1.15 -12.14
C GLU A 95 -20.31 1.12 -12.52
N TYR A 96 -20.66 1.90 -13.53
CA TYR A 96 -22.07 2.11 -13.86
C TYR A 96 -22.64 1.08 -14.84
N LEU A 97 -21.78 0.31 -15.53
CA LEU A 97 -22.22 -0.74 -16.47
C LEU A 97 -21.28 -1.96 -16.37
N PHE A 98 -21.87 -3.14 -16.22
CA PHE A 98 -21.23 -4.43 -16.36
C PHE A 98 -21.80 -5.08 -17.61
N GLY A 99 -21.04 -5.12 -18.70
CA GLY A 99 -21.48 -5.66 -19.97
C GLY A 99 -21.04 -7.09 -20.19
N VAL A 100 -21.92 -7.91 -20.69
CA VAL A 100 -21.66 -9.32 -21.01
C VAL A 100 -22.20 -9.63 -22.40
N VAL A 101 -21.35 -10.21 -23.23
CA VAL A 101 -21.76 -10.87 -24.48
C VAL A 101 -21.69 -12.38 -24.27
N GLU A 102 -22.74 -13.10 -24.73
CA GLU A 102 -22.85 -14.56 -24.75
C GLU A 102 -23.29 -15.07 -26.12
N GLY A 103 -22.80 -16.23 -26.54
CA GLY A 103 -23.09 -16.85 -27.83
C GLY A 103 -21.97 -16.70 -28.85
N PRO A 104 -22.14 -17.21 -30.06
CA PRO A 104 -21.17 -17.13 -31.15
C PRO A 104 -21.10 -15.73 -31.75
N ALA A 105 -19.99 -15.37 -32.36
CA ALA A 105 -19.70 -14.03 -32.91
C ALA A 105 -20.74 -13.54 -33.97
N ASP A 106 -21.46 -14.42 -34.64
CA ASP A 106 -22.45 -14.07 -35.64
C ASP A 106 -23.89 -14.02 -35.08
N ASP A 107 -24.13 -14.49 -33.85
CA ASP A 107 -25.47 -14.54 -33.21
C ASP A 107 -25.33 -14.46 -31.67
N TYR A 108 -24.72 -13.40 -31.19
CA TYR A 108 -24.53 -13.18 -29.76
C TYR A 108 -25.69 -12.38 -29.15
N VAL A 109 -25.77 -12.45 -27.81
CA VAL A 109 -26.71 -11.65 -27.01
C VAL A 109 -25.92 -10.81 -26.03
N PHE A 110 -26.21 -9.50 -25.99
CA PHE A 110 -25.66 -8.58 -25.01
C PHE A 110 -26.57 -8.45 -23.78
N LYS A 111 -25.96 -8.48 -22.59
CA LYS A 111 -26.65 -8.33 -21.30
C LYS A 111 -25.98 -7.24 -20.48
N PRO A 112 -26.59 -6.07 -20.31
CA PRO A 112 -26.10 -5.01 -19.44
C PRO A 112 -26.64 -5.16 -18.02
N PHE A 113 -25.76 -4.96 -17.01
CA PHE A 113 -26.15 -4.76 -15.61
C PHE A 113 -25.80 -3.33 -15.23
N TRP A 114 -26.83 -2.49 -15.07
CA TRP A 114 -26.67 -1.07 -14.83
C TRP A 114 -26.65 -0.70 -13.34
N ALA A 115 -25.84 0.30 -12.99
CA ALA A 115 -25.76 0.92 -11.68
C ALA A 115 -25.72 2.45 -11.81
N HIS A 116 -26.49 3.15 -11.02
CA HIS A 116 -26.54 4.62 -11.09
C HIS A 116 -26.24 5.30 -9.73
N ASP A 117 -25.96 4.49 -8.72
CA ASP A 117 -25.54 4.87 -7.38
C ASP A 117 -24.85 3.68 -6.67
N ARG A 118 -24.42 3.85 -5.46
CA ARG A 118 -23.71 2.80 -4.69
C ARG A 118 -24.54 1.56 -4.41
N GLU A 119 -25.84 1.73 -4.14
CA GLU A 119 -26.73 0.56 -3.93
C GLU A 119 -26.99 -0.16 -5.24
N GLY A 120 -27.15 0.58 -6.35
CA GLY A 120 -27.23 0.01 -7.70
C GLY A 120 -25.96 -0.73 -8.09
N GLU A 121 -24.76 -0.21 -7.77
CA GLU A 121 -23.48 -0.88 -8.02
C GLU A 121 -23.35 -2.21 -7.25
N ARG A 122 -23.77 -2.18 -5.98
CA ARG A 122 -23.88 -3.39 -5.17
C ARG A 122 -24.84 -4.41 -5.78
N GLN A 123 -26.02 -3.97 -6.21
CA GLN A 123 -27.04 -4.86 -6.80
C GLN A 123 -26.59 -5.40 -8.15
N ALA A 124 -26.00 -4.58 -9.01
CA ALA A 124 -25.45 -5.01 -10.30
C ALA A 124 -24.37 -6.07 -10.15
N LEU A 125 -23.49 -5.93 -9.14
CA LEU A 125 -22.51 -6.96 -8.79
C LEU A 125 -23.17 -8.27 -8.39
N LEU A 126 -24.19 -8.23 -7.52
CA LEU A 126 -24.91 -9.44 -7.09
C LEU A 126 -25.63 -10.10 -8.28
N ASP A 127 -26.34 -9.33 -9.10
CA ASP A 127 -27.06 -9.83 -10.26
C ASP A 127 -26.11 -10.47 -11.29
N PHE A 128 -24.93 -9.85 -11.50
CA PHE A 128 -23.88 -10.43 -12.34
C PHE A 128 -23.33 -11.74 -11.77
N LEU A 129 -23.01 -11.80 -10.46
CA LEU A 129 -22.49 -13.00 -9.83
C LEU A 129 -23.52 -14.14 -9.79
N ASP A 130 -24.79 -13.82 -9.56
CA ASP A 130 -25.90 -14.79 -9.63
C ASP A 130 -26.08 -15.33 -11.04
N TYR A 131 -26.01 -14.46 -12.06
CA TYR A 131 -26.03 -14.85 -13.47
C TYR A 131 -24.86 -15.79 -13.81
N VAL A 132 -23.64 -15.44 -13.42
CA VAL A 132 -22.46 -16.29 -13.63
C VAL A 132 -22.58 -17.63 -12.92
N THR A 133 -23.07 -17.64 -11.68
CA THR A 133 -23.26 -18.85 -10.90
C THR A 133 -24.25 -19.79 -11.58
N ALA A 134 -25.43 -19.28 -12.00
CA ALA A 134 -26.45 -20.08 -12.70
C ALA A 134 -25.93 -20.61 -14.04
N ARG A 135 -25.13 -19.78 -14.75
CA ARG A 135 -24.56 -20.20 -16.03
C ARG A 135 -23.50 -21.28 -15.87
N ARG A 136 -22.67 -21.21 -14.83
CA ARG A 136 -21.69 -22.26 -14.49
C ARG A 136 -22.33 -23.57 -14.08
N GLU A 137 -23.50 -23.54 -13.45
CA GLU A 137 -24.26 -24.77 -13.17
C GLU A 137 -24.73 -25.45 -14.46
N ALA A 138 -25.10 -24.66 -15.49
CA ALA A 138 -25.50 -25.17 -16.80
C ALA A 138 -24.31 -25.57 -17.68
N HIS A 139 -23.21 -24.84 -17.59
CA HIS A 139 -21.98 -24.97 -18.38
C HIS A 139 -20.74 -25.00 -17.47
N PRO A 140 -20.44 -26.15 -16.86
CA PRO A 140 -19.33 -26.22 -15.88
C PRO A 140 -17.95 -25.92 -16.46
N GLY A 141 -17.77 -26.04 -17.78
CA GLY A 141 -16.54 -25.74 -18.50
C GLY A 141 -16.44 -24.29 -19.01
N MET A 142 -17.40 -23.42 -18.68
CA MET A 142 -17.40 -22.05 -19.17
C MET A 142 -16.29 -21.18 -18.57
N HIS A 143 -15.87 -20.20 -19.33
CA HIS A 143 -14.94 -19.15 -18.92
C HIS A 143 -15.53 -17.74 -19.11
N ILE A 144 -14.98 -16.78 -18.38
CA ILE A 144 -15.26 -15.35 -18.47
C ILE A 144 -14.03 -14.69 -19.08
N TYR A 145 -14.11 -14.34 -20.34
CA TYR A 145 -13.02 -13.70 -21.06
C TYR A 145 -13.05 -12.19 -20.88
N HIS A 146 -11.89 -11.61 -20.64
CA HIS A 146 -11.71 -10.17 -20.57
C HIS A 146 -10.34 -9.79 -21.15
N TYR A 147 -10.07 -8.48 -21.27
CA TYR A 147 -8.81 -7.99 -21.80
C TYR A 147 -8.10 -7.04 -20.83
N ALA A 148 -6.91 -7.43 -20.38
CA ALA A 148 -6.09 -6.78 -19.36
C ALA A 148 -6.65 -6.92 -17.93
N ALA A 149 -5.98 -6.31 -16.95
CA ALA A 149 -6.23 -6.60 -15.54
C ALA A 149 -7.39 -5.80 -14.91
N TYR A 150 -8.07 -4.94 -15.69
CA TYR A 150 -9.07 -4.01 -15.14
C TYR A 150 -10.27 -4.75 -14.54
N GLU A 151 -10.87 -5.66 -15.28
CA GLU A 151 -12.08 -6.40 -14.88
C GLU A 151 -11.85 -7.23 -13.63
N LYS A 152 -10.72 -7.95 -13.57
CA LYS A 152 -10.28 -8.68 -12.37
C LYS A 152 -10.13 -7.75 -11.17
N SER A 153 -9.47 -6.63 -11.36
CA SER A 153 -9.21 -5.65 -10.31
C SER A 153 -10.50 -4.96 -9.84
N ALA A 154 -11.40 -4.66 -10.76
CA ALA A 154 -12.71 -4.06 -10.49
C ALA A 154 -13.60 -5.03 -9.70
N LEU A 155 -13.73 -6.30 -10.11
CA LEU A 155 -14.49 -7.30 -9.37
C LEU A 155 -13.99 -7.48 -7.93
N LEU A 156 -12.68 -7.59 -7.73
CA LEU A 156 -12.08 -7.67 -6.39
C LEU A 156 -12.38 -6.43 -5.55
N ARG A 157 -12.24 -5.24 -6.14
CA ARG A 157 -12.52 -3.97 -5.47
C ARG A 157 -13.99 -3.83 -5.10
N LEU A 158 -14.91 -4.12 -6.03
CA LEU A 158 -16.35 -4.03 -5.82
C LEU A 158 -16.83 -5.01 -4.75
N ALA A 159 -16.40 -6.28 -4.83
CA ALA A 159 -16.74 -7.28 -3.82
C ALA A 159 -16.27 -6.86 -2.42
N ALA A 160 -15.06 -6.32 -2.32
CA ALA A 160 -14.51 -5.83 -1.07
C ALA A 160 -15.18 -4.53 -0.59
N ARG A 161 -15.45 -3.57 -1.49
CA ARG A 161 -16.15 -2.28 -1.19
C ARG A 161 -17.53 -2.54 -0.60
N HIS A 162 -18.29 -3.41 -1.24
CA HIS A 162 -19.67 -3.71 -0.83
C HIS A 162 -19.75 -4.82 0.22
N GLY A 163 -18.66 -5.52 0.47
CA GLY A 163 -18.63 -6.67 1.38
C GLY A 163 -19.55 -7.82 0.95
N VAL A 164 -19.80 -7.98 -0.36
CA VAL A 164 -20.69 -8.99 -0.93
C VAL A 164 -19.99 -9.72 -2.07
N GLY A 165 -20.32 -10.99 -2.26
CA GLY A 165 -19.79 -11.78 -3.37
C GLY A 165 -18.30 -12.08 -3.33
N GLU A 166 -17.58 -11.73 -2.24
CA GLU A 166 -16.12 -11.93 -2.12
C GLU A 166 -15.73 -13.39 -2.37
N GLN A 167 -16.47 -14.32 -1.77
CA GLN A 167 -16.21 -15.75 -1.93
C GLN A 167 -16.43 -16.22 -3.37
N THR A 168 -17.48 -15.74 -4.03
CA THR A 168 -17.78 -16.09 -5.43
C THR A 168 -16.67 -15.57 -6.35
N VAL A 169 -16.23 -14.30 -6.19
CA VAL A 169 -15.13 -13.73 -6.96
C VAL A 169 -13.82 -14.49 -6.72
N ASP A 170 -13.51 -14.81 -5.46
CA ASP A 170 -12.31 -15.60 -5.12
C ASP A 170 -12.37 -17.00 -5.76
N THR A 171 -13.55 -17.64 -5.81
CA THR A 171 -13.75 -18.94 -6.46
C THR A 171 -13.52 -18.82 -7.98
N LEU A 172 -14.10 -17.82 -8.63
CA LEU A 172 -13.90 -17.58 -10.08
C LEU A 172 -12.43 -17.40 -10.44
N LEU A 173 -11.68 -16.69 -9.60
CA LEU A 173 -10.25 -16.47 -9.80
C LEU A 173 -9.43 -17.72 -9.49
N SER A 174 -9.74 -18.41 -8.39
CA SER A 174 -8.96 -19.60 -7.95
C SER A 174 -9.14 -20.79 -8.88
N GLU A 175 -10.28 -20.89 -9.53
CA GLU A 175 -10.60 -21.92 -10.51
C GLU A 175 -10.26 -21.53 -11.95
N ASN A 176 -9.58 -20.37 -12.14
CA ASN A 176 -9.19 -19.82 -13.44
C ASN A 176 -10.38 -19.62 -14.41
N VAL A 177 -11.56 -19.31 -13.88
CA VAL A 177 -12.75 -19.04 -14.70
C VAL A 177 -12.64 -17.70 -15.41
N LEU A 178 -11.99 -16.69 -14.79
CA LEU A 178 -11.62 -15.44 -15.45
C LEU A 178 -10.34 -15.64 -16.29
N VAL A 179 -10.42 -15.34 -17.56
CA VAL A 179 -9.34 -15.50 -18.53
C VAL A 179 -8.97 -14.16 -19.12
N ASP A 180 -7.81 -13.66 -18.75
CA ASP A 180 -7.23 -12.45 -19.33
C ASP A 180 -6.50 -12.80 -20.64
N LEU A 181 -7.00 -12.28 -21.75
CA LEU A 181 -6.41 -12.51 -23.06
C LEU A 181 -5.10 -11.73 -23.28
N TYR A 182 -4.87 -10.64 -22.54
CA TYR A 182 -3.70 -9.79 -22.72
C TYR A 182 -2.35 -10.53 -22.50
N PRO A 183 -2.14 -11.31 -21.42
CA PRO A 183 -0.92 -12.09 -21.25
C PRO A 183 -0.67 -13.09 -22.36
N ILE A 184 -1.72 -13.74 -22.88
CA ILE A 184 -1.62 -14.70 -23.99
C ILE A 184 -1.15 -13.99 -25.25
N VAL A 185 -1.81 -12.87 -25.63
CA VAL A 185 -1.41 -12.02 -26.75
C VAL A 185 0.04 -11.59 -26.62
N ARG A 186 0.45 -11.09 -25.45
CA ARG A 186 1.83 -10.64 -25.19
C ARG A 186 2.87 -11.76 -25.30
N ALA A 187 2.50 -12.95 -24.91
CA ALA A 187 3.40 -14.10 -24.95
C ALA A 187 3.57 -14.70 -26.36
N CYS A 188 2.54 -14.62 -27.22
CA CYS A 188 2.58 -15.27 -28.53
C CYS A 188 2.76 -14.32 -29.72
N LEU A 189 2.36 -13.02 -29.62
CA LEU A 189 2.31 -12.11 -30.76
C LEU A 189 3.31 -10.96 -30.66
N ARG A 190 3.89 -10.61 -31.82
CA ARG A 190 4.44 -9.27 -32.10
C ARG A 190 3.52 -8.56 -33.07
N ILE A 191 3.21 -7.30 -32.79
CA ILE A 191 2.34 -6.47 -33.65
C ILE A 191 3.06 -5.22 -34.10
N GLY A 192 2.70 -4.69 -35.24
CA GLY A 192 3.28 -3.46 -35.80
C GLY A 192 2.85 -2.19 -35.07
N GLN A 193 1.94 -2.28 -34.11
CA GLN A 193 1.43 -1.15 -33.32
C GLN A 193 2.35 -0.78 -32.14
N ARG A 194 2.19 0.45 -31.65
CA ARG A 194 3.00 0.97 -30.53
C ARG A 194 2.58 0.44 -29.14
N SER A 195 1.39 -0.14 -29.04
CA SER A 195 0.87 -0.73 -27.82
C SER A 195 0.01 -1.94 -28.12
N TYR A 196 -0.20 -2.78 -27.11
CA TYR A 196 -1.04 -3.98 -27.18
C TYR A 196 -2.43 -3.74 -26.59
N SER A 197 -2.96 -2.49 -26.61
CA SER A 197 -4.35 -2.27 -26.24
C SER A 197 -5.28 -2.97 -27.23
N ILE A 198 -6.45 -3.46 -26.77
CA ILE A 198 -7.38 -4.19 -27.61
C ILE A 198 -7.73 -3.41 -28.89
N LYS A 199 -7.93 -2.10 -28.79
CA LYS A 199 -8.19 -1.17 -29.91
C LYS A 199 -7.10 -1.16 -30.98
N LYS A 200 -5.88 -1.52 -30.62
CA LYS A 200 -4.75 -1.63 -31.56
C LYS A 200 -4.66 -3.02 -32.20
N LEU A 201 -5.34 -4.00 -31.64
CA LEU A 201 -5.47 -5.34 -32.17
C LEU A 201 -6.69 -5.50 -33.07
N GLU A 202 -7.75 -4.75 -32.86
CA GLU A 202 -9.01 -4.81 -33.63
C GLU A 202 -8.83 -4.89 -35.16
N PRO A 203 -7.92 -4.15 -35.79
CA PRO A 203 -7.69 -4.28 -37.23
C PRO A 203 -7.29 -5.67 -37.70
N LEU A 204 -6.82 -6.55 -36.79
CA LEU A 204 -6.42 -7.93 -37.12
C LEU A 204 -7.61 -8.90 -37.22
N TYR A 205 -8.74 -8.62 -36.55
CA TYR A 205 -9.84 -9.58 -36.40
C TYR A 205 -11.25 -8.97 -36.53
N MET A 206 -11.44 -7.66 -36.41
CA MET A 206 -12.77 -7.03 -36.53
C MET A 206 -13.19 -6.78 -37.99
N GLY A 207 -12.26 -6.83 -38.97
CA GLY A 207 -12.55 -6.62 -40.36
C GLY A 207 -13.14 -5.22 -40.66
N GLU A 208 -14.30 -5.18 -41.33
CA GLU A 208 -15.02 -3.92 -41.66
C GLU A 208 -15.88 -3.41 -40.49
N HIS A 209 -15.98 -4.15 -39.39
CA HIS A 209 -16.71 -3.76 -38.20
C HIS A 209 -15.87 -2.72 -37.40
N GLY A 210 -16.04 -1.44 -37.78
CA GLY A 210 -15.40 -0.32 -37.08
C GLY A 210 -16.25 0.17 -35.92
N ARG A 211 -15.63 0.96 -35.03
CA ARG A 211 -16.34 1.67 -33.96
C ARG A 211 -17.16 2.81 -34.56
N ASP A 212 -18.46 2.68 -34.57
CA ASP A 212 -19.42 3.70 -35.00
C ASP A 212 -20.09 4.34 -33.77
N GLY A 213 -20.35 5.67 -33.81
CA GLY A 213 -21.08 6.39 -32.76
C GLY A 213 -20.32 7.54 -32.15
N ASP A 214 -20.96 8.29 -31.24
CA ASP A 214 -20.40 9.45 -30.55
C ASP A 214 -19.48 9.06 -29.39
N VAL A 215 -19.68 7.87 -28.77
CA VAL A 215 -18.85 7.32 -27.71
C VAL A 215 -17.81 6.36 -28.31
N THR A 216 -16.58 6.81 -28.45
CA THR A 216 -15.52 6.07 -29.14
C THR A 216 -14.34 5.67 -28.23
N ASN A 217 -14.36 6.14 -26.99
CA ASN A 217 -13.31 5.83 -26.01
C ASN A 217 -13.84 6.01 -24.57
N ALA A 218 -13.11 5.48 -23.59
CA ALA A 218 -13.49 5.52 -22.18
C ALA A 218 -13.73 6.95 -21.64
N ALA A 219 -12.94 7.95 -22.07
CA ALA A 219 -13.16 9.33 -21.64
C ALA A 219 -14.47 9.90 -22.19
N ALA A 220 -14.84 9.56 -23.43
CA ALA A 220 -16.14 9.95 -24.01
C ALA A 220 -17.30 9.24 -23.29
N SER A 221 -17.13 7.98 -22.87
CA SER A 221 -18.09 7.24 -22.05
C SER A 221 -18.36 7.92 -20.71
N VAL A 222 -17.31 8.34 -19.99
CA VAL A 222 -17.43 9.09 -18.73
C VAL A 222 -18.20 10.41 -18.92
N VAL A 223 -17.88 11.17 -19.98
CA VAL A 223 -18.58 12.44 -20.28
C VAL A 223 -20.05 12.17 -20.62
N ALA A 224 -20.33 11.19 -21.48
CA ALA A 224 -21.69 10.82 -21.85
C ALA A 224 -22.51 10.36 -20.62
N TYR A 225 -21.87 9.64 -19.68
CA TYR A 225 -22.52 9.24 -18.44
C TYR A 225 -22.81 10.42 -17.50
N ALA A 226 -21.90 11.38 -17.39
CA ALA A 226 -22.14 12.61 -16.63
C ALA A 226 -23.30 13.44 -17.25
N ASP A 227 -23.32 13.60 -18.57
CA ASP A 227 -24.42 14.26 -19.30
C ASP A 227 -25.74 13.50 -19.14
N TYR A 228 -25.71 12.16 -19.15
CA TYR A 228 -26.88 11.32 -18.84
C TYR A 228 -27.44 11.62 -17.46
N CYS A 229 -26.58 11.69 -16.43
CA CYS A 229 -27.02 12.01 -15.07
C CYS A 229 -27.68 13.39 -14.99
N GLU A 230 -27.10 14.41 -15.64
CA GLU A 230 -27.65 15.76 -15.69
C GLU A 230 -29.02 15.80 -16.39
N LEU A 231 -29.15 15.15 -17.54
CA LEU A 231 -30.41 15.07 -18.29
C LEU A 231 -31.50 14.29 -17.54
N ARG A 232 -31.13 13.17 -16.90
CA ARG A 232 -32.02 12.37 -16.06
C ARG A 232 -32.59 13.22 -14.93
N ASP A 233 -31.74 13.90 -14.18
CA ASP A 233 -32.11 14.70 -13.02
C ASP A 233 -32.85 15.99 -13.44
N GLY A 234 -32.56 16.50 -14.63
CA GLY A 234 -33.31 17.59 -15.29
C GLY A 234 -34.66 17.17 -15.90
N GLY A 235 -35.05 15.87 -15.82
CA GLY A 235 -36.33 15.35 -16.33
C GLY A 235 -36.39 15.17 -17.84
N GLN A 236 -35.27 15.19 -18.57
CA GLN A 236 -35.17 15.03 -20.03
C GLN A 236 -34.99 13.55 -20.42
N ALA A 237 -35.95 12.71 -20.05
CA ALA A 237 -35.86 11.24 -20.09
C ALA A 237 -35.52 10.64 -21.47
N ASP A 238 -35.98 11.25 -22.56
CA ASP A 238 -35.73 10.69 -23.92
C ASP A 238 -34.28 10.93 -24.35
N GLN A 239 -33.73 12.10 -24.11
CA GLN A 239 -32.31 12.43 -24.38
C GLN A 239 -31.37 11.64 -23.49
N ALA A 240 -31.71 11.51 -22.21
CA ALA A 240 -30.97 10.67 -21.28
C ALA A 240 -30.90 9.22 -21.75
N ARG A 241 -32.02 8.67 -22.27
CA ARG A 241 -32.05 7.30 -22.77
C ARG A 241 -31.20 7.11 -24.04
N GLU A 242 -31.12 8.11 -24.90
CA GLU A 242 -30.28 8.07 -26.10
C GLU A 242 -28.79 8.01 -25.74
N LEU A 243 -28.34 8.82 -24.78
CA LEU A 243 -26.96 8.74 -24.29
C LEU A 243 -26.64 7.39 -23.63
N LEU A 244 -27.54 6.88 -22.80
CA LEU A 244 -27.38 5.58 -22.18
C LEU A 244 -27.28 4.45 -23.19
N GLN A 245 -28.06 4.52 -24.29
CA GLN A 245 -27.96 3.56 -25.39
C GLN A 245 -26.61 3.66 -26.10
N GLY A 246 -26.09 4.86 -26.35
CA GLY A 246 -24.74 5.03 -26.93
C GLY A 246 -23.62 4.44 -26.08
N ILE A 247 -23.72 4.56 -24.73
CA ILE A 247 -22.81 3.90 -23.81
C ILE A 247 -22.95 2.38 -23.86
N SER A 248 -24.21 1.89 -23.92
CA SER A 248 -24.54 0.47 -24.08
C SER A 248 -23.89 -0.11 -25.33
N ASP A 249 -24.08 0.54 -26.47
CA ASP A 249 -23.56 0.11 -27.77
C ASP A 249 -22.02 0.08 -27.79
N TYR A 250 -21.40 1.05 -27.12
CA TYR A 250 -19.94 1.11 -26.96
C TYR A 250 -19.41 -0.07 -26.15
N ASN A 251 -20.00 -0.38 -25.00
CA ASN A 251 -19.60 -1.51 -24.14
C ASN A 251 -19.90 -2.86 -24.81
N GLU A 252 -21.03 -2.99 -25.49
CA GLU A 252 -21.36 -4.17 -26.31
C GLU A 252 -20.28 -4.45 -27.35
N TYR A 253 -19.79 -3.40 -28.04
CA TYR A 253 -18.68 -3.53 -28.99
C TYR A 253 -17.38 -3.99 -28.34
N ASP A 254 -17.03 -3.49 -27.13
CA ASP A 254 -15.82 -3.92 -26.41
C ASP A 254 -15.91 -5.39 -25.97
N CYS A 255 -17.08 -5.85 -25.55
CA CYS A 255 -17.36 -7.27 -25.29
C CYS A 255 -17.29 -8.13 -26.57
N GLU A 256 -17.88 -7.68 -27.69
CA GLU A 256 -17.77 -8.34 -28.99
C GLU A 256 -16.30 -8.42 -29.47
N SER A 257 -15.55 -7.35 -29.31
CA SER A 257 -14.13 -7.32 -29.68
C SER A 257 -13.35 -8.38 -28.90
N THR A 258 -13.64 -8.58 -27.63
CA THR A 258 -13.03 -9.62 -26.79
C THR A 258 -13.43 -11.04 -27.27
N LEU A 259 -14.69 -11.25 -27.65
CA LEU A 259 -15.17 -12.51 -28.25
C LEU A 259 -14.40 -12.84 -29.54
N ARG A 260 -14.36 -11.90 -30.48
CA ARG A 260 -13.69 -12.08 -31.77
C ARG A 260 -12.17 -12.26 -31.61
N LEU A 261 -11.56 -11.60 -30.64
CA LEU A 261 -10.14 -11.81 -30.32
C LEU A 261 -9.89 -13.24 -29.83
N ARG A 262 -10.70 -13.78 -28.90
CA ARG A 262 -10.62 -15.17 -28.44
C ARG A 262 -10.70 -16.15 -29.62
N ASP A 263 -11.70 -15.97 -30.48
CA ASP A 263 -11.91 -16.85 -31.63
C ASP A 263 -10.73 -16.76 -32.61
N TRP A 264 -10.26 -15.57 -32.91
CA TRP A 264 -9.08 -15.35 -33.75
C TRP A 264 -7.81 -15.99 -33.17
N LEU A 265 -7.58 -15.92 -31.88
CA LEU A 265 -6.44 -16.58 -31.20
C LEU A 265 -6.57 -18.11 -31.29
N ALA A 266 -7.78 -18.65 -31.12
CA ALA A 266 -8.03 -20.10 -31.28
C ALA A 266 -7.76 -20.57 -32.72
N GLU A 267 -8.12 -19.79 -33.75
CA GLU A 267 -7.76 -20.07 -35.13
C GLU A 267 -6.24 -20.08 -35.32
N ARG A 268 -5.52 -19.09 -34.78
CA ARG A 268 -4.04 -19.07 -34.85
C ARG A 268 -3.43 -20.29 -34.16
N ALA A 269 -3.97 -20.74 -33.02
CA ALA A 269 -3.55 -21.96 -32.37
C ALA A 269 -3.71 -23.18 -33.29
N ALA A 270 -4.85 -23.31 -33.95
CA ALA A 270 -5.14 -24.39 -34.88
C ALA A 270 -4.17 -24.37 -36.11
N GLU A 271 -3.92 -23.19 -36.69
CA GLU A 271 -2.97 -23.02 -37.81
C GLU A 271 -1.55 -23.48 -37.45
N HIS A 272 -1.13 -23.25 -36.21
CA HIS A 272 0.19 -23.65 -35.73
C HIS A 272 0.22 -25.05 -35.10
N GLY A 273 -0.92 -25.78 -35.10
CA GLY A 273 -1.01 -27.13 -34.54
C GLY A 273 -0.90 -27.17 -33.02
N VAL A 274 -1.27 -26.09 -32.34
CA VAL A 274 -1.25 -25.99 -30.86
C VAL A 274 -2.61 -26.47 -30.35
N GLU A 275 -2.60 -27.43 -29.43
CA GLU A 275 -3.80 -27.92 -28.74
C GLU A 275 -4.13 -26.98 -27.57
N LEU A 276 -5.36 -26.50 -27.53
CA LEU A 276 -5.93 -25.74 -26.42
C LEU A 276 -6.15 -26.68 -25.22
N ARG A 277 -5.98 -26.18 -24.01
CA ARG A 277 -6.04 -26.99 -22.80
C ARG A 277 -6.81 -26.28 -21.72
N GLU A 278 -7.61 -27.03 -20.97
CA GLU A 278 -8.20 -26.52 -19.73
C GLU A 278 -7.09 -26.07 -18.77
N PRO A 279 -7.25 -24.92 -18.10
CA PRO A 279 -6.36 -24.50 -17.04
C PRO A 279 -6.35 -25.55 -15.93
N THR A 280 -5.20 -26.19 -15.69
CA THR A 280 -5.06 -27.17 -14.64
C THR A 280 -4.50 -26.53 -13.38
N GLY A 281 -5.04 -26.96 -12.21
CA GLY A 281 -4.58 -26.51 -10.91
C GLY A 281 -5.44 -25.39 -10.31
N GLN A 282 -6.02 -25.68 -9.17
CA GLN A 282 -6.72 -24.69 -8.37
C GLN A 282 -5.71 -23.90 -7.54
N ILE A 283 -5.85 -22.58 -7.57
CA ILE A 283 -5.14 -21.71 -6.63
C ILE A 283 -5.82 -21.85 -5.27
N LYS A 284 -5.22 -22.62 -4.34
CA LYS A 284 -5.80 -22.82 -3.01
C LYS A 284 -5.65 -21.57 -2.15
N ILE A 285 -6.61 -20.65 -2.26
CA ILE A 285 -6.80 -19.59 -1.26
C ILE A 285 -7.79 -20.13 -0.23
N PRO A 286 -7.49 -20.02 1.07
CA PRO A 286 -8.47 -20.35 2.09
C PRO A 286 -9.70 -19.44 1.92
N LEU A 287 -10.81 -20.01 1.48
CA LEU A 287 -12.10 -19.34 1.44
C LEU A 287 -12.64 -19.36 2.88
N GLU A 288 -12.84 -18.18 3.46
CA GLU A 288 -13.43 -18.04 4.78
C GLU A 288 -14.93 -17.72 4.60
N GLU A 289 -15.78 -18.56 5.16
CA GLU A 289 -17.21 -18.31 5.25
C GLU A 289 -17.47 -17.21 6.28
N LEU A 290 -18.52 -16.38 6.03
CA LEU A 290 -18.97 -15.39 7.00
C LEU A 290 -19.39 -16.08 8.28
N THR A 291 -18.91 -15.58 9.41
CA THR A 291 -19.31 -16.12 10.72
C THR A 291 -20.73 -15.66 11.09
N GLU A 292 -21.42 -16.42 11.93
CA GLU A 292 -22.76 -16.05 12.43
C GLU A 292 -22.76 -14.66 13.09
N SER A 293 -21.70 -14.34 13.84
CA SER A 293 -21.53 -13.02 14.46
C SER A 293 -21.38 -11.90 13.45
N GLU A 294 -20.64 -12.13 12.38
CA GLU A 294 -20.47 -11.16 11.29
C GLU A 294 -21.80 -10.91 10.58
N ILE A 295 -22.57 -11.96 10.28
CA ILE A 295 -23.91 -11.84 9.67
C ILE A 295 -24.84 -11.04 10.57
N ALA A 296 -24.95 -11.38 11.86
CA ALA A 296 -25.82 -10.66 12.80
C ALA A 296 -25.46 -9.16 12.95
N LEU A 297 -24.16 -8.85 13.00
CA LEU A 297 -23.69 -7.45 13.06
C LEU A 297 -24.00 -6.68 11.79
N ARG A 298 -23.84 -7.30 10.61
CA ARG A 298 -24.19 -6.69 9.30
C ARG A 298 -25.71 -6.44 9.19
N GLU A 299 -26.52 -7.39 9.60
CA GLU A 299 -27.98 -7.24 9.62
C GLU A 299 -28.42 -6.09 10.52
N PHE A 300 -27.85 -5.99 11.72
CA PHE A 300 -28.13 -4.89 12.64
C PHE A 300 -27.66 -3.52 12.07
N ALA A 301 -26.49 -3.47 11.45
CA ALA A 301 -25.97 -2.25 10.81
C ALA A 301 -26.84 -1.80 9.62
N GLY A 302 -27.47 -2.75 8.90
CA GLY A 302 -28.23 -2.51 7.69
C GLY A 302 -27.35 -2.11 6.50
N HIS A 303 -27.98 -2.02 5.32
CA HIS A 303 -27.30 -1.71 4.04
C HIS A 303 -27.20 -0.19 3.75
N LYS A 304 -27.60 0.65 4.69
CA LYS A 304 -27.57 2.10 4.49
C LYS A 304 -26.14 2.63 4.51
N ALA A 305 -25.89 3.70 3.76
CA ALA A 305 -24.62 4.42 3.80
C ALA A 305 -24.29 4.89 5.24
N GLY A 306 -23.01 4.96 5.58
CA GLY A 306 -22.52 5.28 6.92
C GLY A 306 -23.10 6.58 7.50
N SER A 307 -23.34 7.60 6.66
CA SER A 307 -23.94 8.89 7.07
C SER A 307 -25.38 8.82 7.61
N THR A 308 -26.10 7.71 7.38
CA THR A 308 -27.50 7.51 7.80
C THR A 308 -27.64 6.51 8.94
N ARG A 309 -26.54 5.89 9.40
CA ARG A 309 -26.50 4.94 10.50
C ARG A 309 -26.48 5.66 11.85
N THR A 310 -27.06 5.02 12.87
CA THR A 310 -26.81 5.43 14.25
C THR A 310 -25.36 5.09 14.65
N PRO A 311 -24.80 5.69 15.72
CA PRO A 311 -23.47 5.33 16.21
C PRO A 311 -23.29 3.84 16.49
N ASP A 312 -24.33 3.17 17.03
CA ASP A 312 -24.31 1.72 17.27
C ASP A 312 -24.31 0.91 15.98
N GLN A 313 -25.10 1.30 14.99
CA GLN A 313 -25.12 0.68 13.69
C GLN A 313 -23.76 0.84 12.98
N GLN A 314 -23.14 2.00 13.07
CA GLN A 314 -21.81 2.23 12.51
C GLN A 314 -20.73 1.39 13.22
N ALA A 315 -20.78 1.32 14.54
CA ALA A 315 -19.87 0.47 15.31
C ALA A 315 -20.04 -1.02 14.98
N ALA A 316 -21.27 -1.49 14.79
CA ALA A 316 -21.55 -2.86 14.37
C ALA A 316 -21.03 -3.15 12.95
N ALA A 317 -21.21 -2.21 12.01
CA ALA A 317 -20.65 -2.33 10.66
C ALA A 317 -19.12 -2.45 10.67
N LEU A 318 -18.45 -1.61 11.46
CA LEU A 318 -17.00 -1.65 11.62
C LEU A 318 -16.53 -2.95 12.29
N LEU A 319 -17.24 -3.44 13.31
CA LEU A 319 -16.92 -4.71 13.95
C LEU A 319 -17.04 -5.89 12.96
N ALA A 320 -18.13 -5.92 12.18
CA ALA A 320 -18.31 -6.93 11.14
C ALA A 320 -17.21 -6.88 10.08
N ALA A 321 -16.88 -5.67 9.60
CA ALA A 321 -15.82 -5.49 8.62
C ALA A 321 -14.42 -5.88 9.17
N ALA A 322 -14.18 -5.64 10.46
CA ALA A 322 -12.92 -5.98 11.11
C ALA A 322 -12.65 -7.50 11.15
N VAL A 323 -13.69 -8.34 11.22
CA VAL A 323 -13.53 -9.82 11.21
C VAL A 323 -12.74 -10.26 9.98
N GLY A 324 -13.08 -9.77 8.79
CA GLY A 324 -12.40 -10.10 7.53
C GLY A 324 -11.17 -9.24 7.20
N TYR A 325 -10.75 -8.31 8.08
CA TYR A 325 -9.69 -7.34 7.79
C TYR A 325 -8.38 -7.99 7.36
N HIS A 326 -7.82 -8.88 8.16
CA HIS A 326 -6.53 -9.50 7.87
C HIS A 326 -6.55 -10.41 6.65
N ASN A 327 -7.69 -11.03 6.36
CA ASN A 327 -7.85 -11.82 5.15
C ASN A 327 -7.81 -10.92 3.91
N ARG A 328 -8.56 -9.80 3.92
CA ARG A 328 -8.55 -8.81 2.84
C ARG A 328 -7.16 -8.20 2.63
N GLU A 329 -6.41 -7.94 3.72
CA GLU A 329 -5.03 -7.45 3.63
C GLU A 329 -4.06 -8.45 2.98
N ARG A 330 -4.31 -9.77 3.12
CA ARG A 330 -3.47 -10.82 2.51
C ARG A 330 -3.82 -11.12 1.06
N LYS A 331 -5.05 -10.85 0.62
CA LYS A 331 -5.51 -11.18 -0.75
C LYS A 331 -4.64 -10.57 -1.84
N PRO A 332 -4.35 -9.25 -1.86
CA PRO A 332 -3.52 -8.65 -2.91
C PRO A 332 -2.12 -9.26 -3.01
N TYR A 333 -1.53 -9.63 -1.88
CA TYR A 333 -0.24 -10.32 -1.85
C TYR A 333 -0.32 -11.67 -2.58
N TRP A 334 -1.32 -12.51 -2.26
CA TRP A 334 -1.46 -13.82 -2.88
C TRP A 334 -1.78 -13.74 -4.36
N TRP A 335 -2.66 -12.82 -4.77
CA TRP A 335 -2.94 -12.60 -6.19
C TRP A 335 -1.69 -12.15 -6.94
N ALA A 336 -0.94 -11.18 -6.42
CA ALA A 336 0.34 -10.78 -6.99
C ALA A 336 1.38 -11.93 -7.02
N HIS A 337 1.36 -12.82 -6.03
CA HIS A 337 2.23 -14.00 -6.04
C HIS A 337 1.87 -14.93 -7.20
N PHE A 338 0.59 -15.25 -7.36
CA PHE A 338 0.13 -16.14 -8.44
C PHE A 338 0.35 -15.53 -9.82
N ASP A 339 0.11 -14.24 -9.99
CA ASP A 339 0.41 -13.53 -11.23
C ASP A 339 1.89 -13.65 -11.61
N ARG A 340 2.82 -13.56 -10.64
CA ARG A 340 4.27 -13.75 -10.89
C ARG A 340 4.64 -15.15 -11.38
N LEU A 341 3.81 -16.17 -11.12
CA LEU A 341 4.08 -17.53 -11.58
C LEU A 341 3.87 -17.70 -13.09
N VAL A 342 3.04 -16.85 -13.69
CA VAL A 342 2.68 -16.89 -15.13
C VAL A 342 3.24 -15.72 -15.92
N THR A 343 3.51 -14.57 -15.29
CA THR A 343 4.05 -13.38 -15.95
C THR A 343 5.40 -13.69 -16.63
N PRO A 344 5.64 -13.25 -17.89
CA PRO A 344 6.93 -13.38 -18.53
C PRO A 344 8.07 -12.84 -17.66
N ILE A 345 9.23 -13.52 -17.67
CA ILE A 345 10.34 -13.15 -16.77
C ILE A 345 10.85 -11.73 -17.03
N GLU A 346 10.77 -11.28 -18.25
CA GLU A 346 11.16 -9.93 -18.66
C GLU A 346 10.29 -8.84 -18.03
N ASP A 347 9.03 -9.14 -17.78
CA ASP A 347 8.07 -8.20 -17.18
C ASP A 347 8.19 -8.18 -15.64
N LEU A 348 8.90 -9.14 -15.04
CA LEU A 348 9.19 -9.16 -13.61
C LEU A 348 10.34 -8.22 -13.20
N VAL A 349 11.19 -7.77 -14.14
CA VAL A 349 12.43 -7.00 -13.83
C VAL A 349 12.17 -5.69 -13.10
N ASP A 350 11.06 -5.01 -13.40
CA ASP A 350 10.72 -3.72 -12.81
C ASP A 350 9.73 -3.85 -11.63
N ILE A 351 9.32 -5.08 -11.29
CA ILE A 351 8.40 -5.31 -10.17
C ILE A 351 9.18 -5.16 -8.86
N ARG A 352 8.70 -4.28 -8.00
CA ARG A 352 9.28 -4.07 -6.68
C ARG A 352 9.35 -5.39 -5.89
N ASP A 353 10.43 -5.55 -5.13
CA ASP A 353 10.71 -6.70 -4.28
C ASP A 353 10.84 -8.04 -5.05
N VAL A 354 10.98 -7.99 -6.38
CA VAL A 354 11.32 -9.12 -7.24
C VAL A 354 12.72 -8.93 -7.80
N MET A 355 13.55 -9.98 -7.73
CA MET A 355 14.86 -10.03 -8.40
C MET A 355 14.81 -11.03 -9.53
N VAL A 356 15.10 -10.61 -10.75
CA VAL A 356 15.36 -11.51 -11.86
C VAL A 356 16.83 -11.92 -11.80
N VAL A 357 17.07 -13.23 -11.75
CA VAL A 357 18.40 -13.80 -11.61
C VAL A 357 19.13 -13.75 -12.94
N GLU A 358 20.32 -13.18 -12.94
CA GLU A 358 21.22 -13.11 -14.09
C GLU A 358 22.27 -14.22 -14.07
N GLN A 359 22.78 -14.52 -12.88
CA GLN A 359 23.77 -15.55 -12.64
C GLN A 359 23.46 -16.26 -11.33
N SER A 360 23.80 -17.54 -11.29
CA SER A 360 23.62 -18.37 -10.10
C SER A 360 24.83 -19.26 -9.88
N GLU A 361 25.25 -19.43 -8.62
CA GLU A 361 26.29 -20.33 -8.19
C GLU A 361 25.85 -21.13 -6.97
N ILE A 362 25.99 -22.44 -7.01
CA ILE A 362 25.70 -23.30 -5.84
C ILE A 362 26.96 -23.29 -4.96
N GLU A 363 26.92 -22.51 -3.88
CA GLU A 363 28.01 -22.45 -2.88
C GLU A 363 28.12 -23.75 -2.07
N ALA A 364 26.97 -24.36 -1.75
CA ALA A 364 26.92 -25.63 -1.06
C ALA A 364 25.70 -26.43 -1.53
N ASP A 365 25.95 -27.63 -2.08
CA ASP A 365 24.91 -28.54 -2.52
C ASP A 365 24.13 -29.15 -1.34
N TRP A 366 23.10 -29.95 -1.62
CA TRP A 366 22.21 -30.53 -0.63
C TRP A 366 22.95 -31.27 0.48
N HIS A 367 22.89 -30.76 1.69
CA HIS A 367 23.57 -31.30 2.85
C HIS A 367 22.79 -31.10 4.16
N LYS A 368 23.22 -31.75 5.22
CA LYS A 368 22.78 -31.48 6.59
C LYS A 368 23.96 -30.89 7.36
N SER A 369 23.82 -29.64 7.82
CA SER A 369 24.88 -28.97 8.61
C SER A 369 25.09 -29.61 9.99
N THR A 370 24.09 -30.30 10.53
CA THR A 370 24.17 -31.07 11.77
C THR A 370 23.36 -32.35 11.70
N PRO A 371 23.74 -33.42 12.45
CA PRO A 371 22.99 -34.69 12.47
C PRO A 371 21.55 -34.56 13.02
N ARG A 372 21.24 -33.49 13.75
CA ARG A 372 19.91 -33.23 14.31
C ARG A 372 18.91 -32.61 13.33
N GLN A 373 19.41 -32.12 12.21
CA GLN A 373 18.54 -31.50 11.19
C GLN A 373 17.76 -32.57 10.44
N LYS A 374 16.44 -32.33 10.29
CA LYS A 374 15.53 -33.25 9.63
C LYS A 374 15.57 -33.14 8.10
N LYS A 375 15.74 -31.90 7.56
CA LYS A 375 15.74 -31.60 6.13
C LYS A 375 17.13 -31.30 5.63
N PHE A 376 17.42 -31.66 4.37
CA PHE A 376 18.58 -31.19 3.64
C PHE A 376 18.40 -29.72 3.29
N ARG A 377 19.52 -29.02 3.11
CA ARG A 377 19.58 -27.62 2.70
C ARG A 377 20.70 -27.43 1.68
N ARG A 378 20.55 -26.40 0.86
CA ARG A 378 21.63 -25.92 0.00
C ARG A 378 21.76 -24.40 0.11
N HIS A 379 22.91 -23.90 -0.26
CA HIS A 379 23.18 -22.47 -0.35
C HIS A 379 23.46 -22.10 -1.80
N ILE A 380 22.73 -21.11 -2.28
CA ILE A 380 22.82 -20.62 -3.66
C ILE A 380 23.12 -19.13 -3.60
N GLN A 381 24.16 -18.71 -4.30
CA GLN A 381 24.43 -17.30 -4.56
C GLN A 381 23.76 -16.92 -5.87
N LEU A 382 22.97 -15.87 -5.83
CA LEU A 382 22.18 -15.36 -6.94
C LEU A 382 22.59 -13.91 -7.21
N THR A 383 22.95 -13.62 -8.45
CA THR A 383 23.29 -12.25 -8.89
C THR A 383 22.20 -11.75 -9.84
N GLY A 384 21.75 -10.53 -9.63
CA GLY A 384 20.70 -9.90 -10.45
C GLY A 384 20.36 -8.53 -9.95
N SER A 385 19.24 -7.98 -10.43
CA SER A 385 18.75 -6.66 -10.00
C SER A 385 17.36 -6.79 -9.39
N PHE A 386 17.17 -6.23 -8.20
CA PHE A 386 15.84 -6.03 -7.67
C PHE A 386 15.13 -4.84 -8.33
N GLY A 387 13.81 -4.92 -8.40
CA GLY A 387 12.99 -3.77 -8.75
C GLY A 387 13.28 -2.58 -7.84
N THR A 388 13.22 -1.38 -8.41
CA THR A 388 13.59 -0.14 -7.71
C THR A 388 12.81 0.04 -6.41
N GLY A 389 13.53 0.30 -5.33
CA GLY A 389 12.93 0.57 -4.02
C GLY A 389 12.87 -0.65 -3.09
N THR A 390 13.43 -1.78 -3.49
CA THR A 390 13.55 -2.97 -2.64
C THR A 390 14.58 -2.75 -1.52
N SER A 391 14.22 -3.18 -0.31
CA SER A 391 15.12 -3.22 0.84
C SER A 391 15.15 -4.65 1.38
N LEU A 392 16.27 -5.34 1.19
CA LEU A 392 16.47 -6.72 1.61
C LEU A 392 17.56 -6.81 2.68
N SER A 393 17.35 -7.67 3.66
CA SER A 393 18.31 -7.93 4.73
C SER A 393 18.48 -9.43 5.00
N PRO A 394 19.63 -9.84 5.54
CA PRO A 394 19.80 -11.21 6.04
C PRO A 394 18.69 -11.57 7.03
N GLY A 395 18.14 -12.79 6.90
CA GLY A 395 17.02 -13.26 7.68
C GLY A 395 15.65 -13.11 7.01
N SER A 396 15.55 -12.36 5.90
CA SER A 396 14.32 -12.25 5.11
C SER A 396 13.93 -13.59 4.50
N ASP A 397 12.62 -13.88 4.51
CA ASP A 397 12.05 -15.04 3.81
C ASP A 397 11.57 -14.58 2.43
N LEU A 398 11.93 -15.37 1.38
CA LEU A 398 11.55 -15.12 0.00
C LEU A 398 11.00 -16.41 -0.63
N PHE A 399 10.36 -16.26 -1.80
CA PHE A 399 10.14 -17.37 -2.73
C PHE A 399 11.19 -17.36 -3.83
N ALA A 400 11.80 -18.51 -4.05
CA ALA A 400 12.57 -18.80 -5.26
C ALA A 400 11.62 -19.32 -6.34
N LEU A 401 11.66 -18.75 -7.54
CA LEU A 401 10.83 -19.13 -8.68
C LEU A 401 11.69 -19.91 -9.68
N TYR A 402 11.18 -21.05 -10.15
CA TYR A 402 11.84 -21.95 -11.08
C TYR A 402 11.18 -21.92 -12.45
N ALA A 403 11.97 -21.92 -13.52
CA ALA A 403 11.45 -21.94 -14.88
C ALA A 403 10.61 -23.21 -15.15
N THR A 404 9.70 -23.12 -16.10
CA THR A 404 8.92 -24.26 -16.62
C THR A 404 9.68 -24.94 -17.75
N PRO A 405 9.77 -26.30 -17.76
CA PRO A 405 9.32 -27.23 -16.73
C PRO A 405 10.19 -27.15 -15.47
N SER A 406 9.57 -27.07 -14.31
CA SER A 406 10.26 -26.98 -13.02
C SER A 406 10.59 -28.37 -12.46
N PRO A 407 11.60 -28.48 -11.57
CA PRO A 407 11.88 -29.73 -10.86
C PRO A 407 10.65 -30.23 -10.09
N ASP A 408 10.38 -31.54 -10.07
CA ASP A 408 9.22 -32.15 -9.43
C ASP A 408 9.05 -31.75 -7.96
N ALA A 409 10.17 -31.58 -7.25
CA ALA A 409 10.16 -31.20 -5.82
C ALA A 409 9.59 -29.80 -5.55
N VAL A 410 9.54 -28.93 -6.56
CA VAL A 410 9.06 -27.55 -6.47
C VAL A 410 7.98 -27.23 -7.50
N ALA A 411 7.56 -28.22 -8.30
CA ALA A 411 6.59 -28.06 -9.37
C ALA A 411 5.24 -27.57 -8.86
N SER A 412 4.61 -26.69 -9.64
CA SER A 412 3.19 -26.34 -9.46
C SER A 412 2.28 -27.48 -9.94
N GLU A 413 1.09 -27.58 -9.37
CA GLU A 413 0.03 -28.47 -9.92
C GLU A 413 -0.34 -28.07 -11.36
N ASN A 414 -0.19 -26.79 -11.71
CA ASN A 414 -0.36 -26.28 -13.08
C ASN A 414 1.02 -26.27 -13.81
N PRO A 415 1.20 -27.07 -14.86
CA PRO A 415 2.48 -27.20 -15.58
C PRO A 415 2.89 -25.92 -16.33
N THR A 416 1.97 -24.95 -16.54
CA THR A 416 2.28 -23.66 -17.16
C THR A 416 2.82 -22.64 -16.15
N GLN A 417 2.72 -22.92 -14.87
CA GLN A 417 3.21 -22.08 -13.80
C GLN A 417 4.64 -22.43 -13.39
N ARG A 418 5.39 -21.43 -12.97
CA ARG A 418 6.73 -21.62 -12.39
C ARG A 418 6.63 -22.41 -11.08
N GLY A 419 7.62 -23.27 -10.86
CA GLY A 419 7.81 -23.91 -9.58
C GLY A 419 8.22 -22.91 -8.49
N THR A 420 7.92 -23.21 -7.24
CA THR A 420 8.23 -22.33 -6.10
C THR A 420 8.83 -23.05 -4.92
N SER A 421 9.84 -22.45 -4.30
CA SER A 421 10.40 -22.89 -3.02
C SER A 421 10.55 -21.72 -2.05
N SER A 422 10.31 -21.95 -0.76
CA SER A 422 10.62 -20.96 0.27
C SER A 422 12.11 -20.96 0.57
N VAL A 423 12.75 -19.81 0.50
CA VAL A 423 14.17 -19.62 0.77
C VAL A 423 14.39 -18.53 1.82
N LYS A 424 15.50 -18.63 2.54
CA LYS A 424 15.90 -17.65 3.54
C LYS A 424 17.17 -16.94 3.10
N VAL A 425 17.16 -15.62 3.12
CA VAL A 425 18.33 -14.79 2.82
C VAL A 425 19.36 -14.93 3.92
N THR A 426 20.59 -15.31 3.57
CA THR A 426 21.71 -15.42 4.51
C THR A 426 22.70 -14.27 4.37
N ALA A 427 22.89 -13.75 3.16
CA ALA A 427 23.74 -12.59 2.88
C ALA A 427 23.21 -11.75 1.74
N VAL A 428 23.48 -10.45 1.78
CA VAL A 428 23.18 -9.49 0.70
C VAL A 428 24.39 -8.59 0.54
N VAL A 429 24.92 -8.50 -0.68
CA VAL A 429 26.05 -7.65 -1.03
C VAL A 429 25.72 -6.95 -2.37
N LYS A 430 26.20 -5.72 -2.57
CA LYS A 430 26.16 -5.05 -3.87
C LYS A 430 27.53 -5.16 -4.54
N SER A 431 27.56 -5.61 -5.78
CA SER A 431 28.77 -5.74 -6.60
C SER A 431 28.49 -5.26 -8.01
N GLU A 432 29.30 -4.35 -8.54
CA GLU A 432 29.20 -3.83 -9.92
C GLU A 432 27.81 -3.31 -10.32
N GLY A 433 27.05 -2.76 -9.36
CA GLY A 433 25.69 -2.25 -9.59
C GLY A 433 24.59 -3.31 -9.52
N LEU A 434 24.95 -4.59 -9.32
CA LEU A 434 24.03 -5.71 -9.16
C LEU A 434 23.91 -6.10 -7.67
N ASP A 435 22.80 -6.71 -7.33
CA ASP A 435 22.56 -7.32 -6.02
C ASP A 435 23.06 -8.77 -6.06
N VAL A 436 23.90 -9.15 -5.10
CA VAL A 436 24.37 -10.52 -4.89
C VAL A 436 23.74 -11.02 -3.60
N VAL A 437 22.86 -12.00 -3.72
CA VAL A 437 22.06 -12.54 -2.62
C VAL A 437 22.39 -14.02 -2.43
N THR A 438 22.85 -14.40 -1.24
CA THR A 438 22.96 -15.81 -0.86
C THR A 438 21.70 -16.24 -0.13
N VAL A 439 21.09 -17.32 -0.58
CA VAL A 439 19.89 -17.91 0.01
C VAL A 439 20.14 -19.32 0.49
N GLU A 440 19.52 -19.66 1.63
CA GLU A 440 19.39 -21.04 2.12
C GLU A 440 18.04 -21.59 1.66
N GLU A 441 18.04 -22.71 0.96
CA GLU A 441 16.87 -23.46 0.53
C GLU A 441 16.75 -24.79 1.24
N LEU A 442 15.52 -25.18 1.61
CA LEU A 442 15.22 -26.45 2.27
C LEU A 442 14.59 -27.44 1.29
N LEU A 443 15.15 -28.65 1.21
CA LEU A 443 14.65 -29.69 0.32
C LEU A 443 13.25 -30.15 0.74
N GLY A 444 12.31 -30.07 -0.23
CA GLY A 444 10.91 -30.49 -0.05
C GLY A 444 10.58 -31.87 -0.59
N GLY A 445 11.41 -32.44 -1.47
CA GLY A 445 11.20 -33.71 -2.17
C GLY A 445 12.53 -34.33 -2.59
N ASP A 446 12.67 -34.79 -3.84
CA ASP A 446 13.90 -35.30 -4.40
C ASP A 446 14.91 -34.19 -4.68
N GLU A 447 16.21 -34.55 -4.66
CA GLU A 447 17.29 -33.60 -4.92
C GLU A 447 17.29 -33.13 -6.38
N TYR A 448 17.55 -31.85 -6.61
CA TYR A 448 17.66 -31.23 -7.93
C TYR A 448 18.77 -30.17 -7.95
N LEU A 449 19.27 -29.85 -9.14
CA LEU A 449 20.39 -28.92 -9.34
C LEU A 449 19.97 -27.60 -9.98
N ASP A 450 18.75 -27.52 -10.47
CA ASP A 450 18.22 -26.33 -11.12
C ASP A 450 18.34 -25.11 -10.19
N ALA A 451 18.65 -23.96 -10.79
CA ALA A 451 18.71 -22.69 -10.09
C ALA A 451 17.43 -21.88 -10.29
N PRO A 452 17.05 -21.04 -9.32
CA PRO A 452 15.94 -20.13 -9.48
C PRO A 452 16.18 -19.11 -10.60
N VAL A 453 15.13 -18.75 -11.34
CA VAL A 453 15.16 -17.68 -12.35
C VAL A 453 14.76 -16.32 -11.76
N ALA A 454 14.12 -16.31 -10.61
CA ALA A 454 13.79 -15.09 -9.88
C ALA A 454 13.65 -15.36 -8.37
N LEU A 455 13.80 -14.29 -7.58
CA LEU A 455 13.36 -14.22 -6.18
C LEU A 455 12.15 -13.30 -6.07
N ALA A 456 11.17 -13.67 -5.28
CA ALA A 456 9.94 -12.91 -5.05
C ALA A 456 9.65 -12.81 -3.55
N PRO A 457 8.78 -11.86 -3.10
CA PRO A 457 8.43 -11.72 -1.69
C PRO A 457 7.96 -13.03 -1.06
N GLY A 458 8.45 -13.32 0.15
CA GLY A 458 8.03 -14.48 0.93
C GLY A 458 6.64 -14.34 1.53
N ARG A 459 6.16 -15.35 2.24
CA ARG A 459 4.80 -15.39 2.79
C ARG A 459 4.51 -14.23 3.73
N PRO A 460 3.26 -13.70 3.74
CA PRO A 460 2.84 -12.71 4.72
C PRO A 460 3.00 -13.23 6.15
N ILE A 461 3.23 -12.31 7.08
CA ILE A 461 3.32 -12.63 8.51
C ILE A 461 1.97 -13.18 8.99
N PRO A 462 1.93 -14.34 9.72
CA PRO A 462 0.69 -14.91 10.22
C PRO A 462 -0.02 -13.96 11.21
N THR A 463 -1.32 -13.76 11.03
CA THR A 463 -2.17 -12.83 11.82
C THR A 463 -3.26 -13.55 12.63
N GLY A 464 -3.27 -14.88 12.64
CA GLY A 464 -4.35 -15.67 13.22
C GLY A 464 -4.68 -15.41 14.69
N ARG A 465 -3.75 -14.84 15.49
CA ARG A 465 -4.06 -14.43 16.88
C ARG A 465 -4.87 -13.13 16.91
N MET A 466 -4.56 -12.17 16.04
CA MET A 466 -5.34 -10.94 15.90
C MET A 466 -6.74 -11.24 15.35
N GLU A 467 -6.84 -12.11 14.34
CA GLU A 467 -8.12 -12.57 13.80
C GLU A 467 -9.02 -13.19 14.87
N LYS A 468 -8.46 -14.07 15.72
CA LYS A 468 -9.20 -14.67 16.84
C LYS A 468 -9.67 -13.63 17.87
N SER A 469 -8.84 -12.64 18.15
CA SER A 469 -9.21 -11.57 19.10
C SER A 469 -10.35 -10.70 18.53
N ILE A 470 -10.28 -10.33 17.25
CA ILE A 470 -11.35 -9.59 16.58
C ILE A 470 -12.65 -10.41 16.52
N ALA A 471 -12.56 -11.70 16.16
CA ALA A 471 -13.72 -12.59 16.13
C ALA A 471 -14.37 -12.73 17.51
N ALA A 472 -13.59 -12.79 18.58
CA ALA A 472 -14.12 -12.82 19.95
C ALA A 472 -14.83 -11.51 20.33
N ALA A 473 -14.30 -10.35 19.92
CA ALA A 473 -14.95 -9.07 20.14
C ALA A 473 -16.29 -8.97 19.36
N ALA A 474 -16.30 -9.43 18.10
CA ALA A 474 -17.50 -9.47 17.27
C ALA A 474 -18.56 -10.43 17.84
N SER A 475 -18.16 -11.63 18.28
CA SER A 475 -19.08 -12.60 18.93
C SER A 475 -19.71 -12.00 20.18
N GLY A 476 -18.90 -11.45 21.11
CA GLY A 476 -19.42 -10.83 22.33
C GLY A 476 -20.34 -9.65 22.06
N ALA A 477 -20.13 -8.89 20.99
CA ALA A 477 -21.03 -7.83 20.59
C ALA A 477 -22.34 -8.35 19.98
N SER A 478 -22.26 -9.39 19.13
CA SER A 478 -23.45 -9.98 18.48
C SER A 478 -24.42 -10.65 19.44
N GLU A 479 -23.93 -11.20 20.56
CA GLU A 479 -24.73 -11.91 21.58
C GLU A 479 -25.70 -10.99 22.33
N ILE A 480 -25.42 -9.67 22.39
CA ILE A 480 -26.22 -8.70 23.16
C ILE A 480 -26.97 -7.70 22.31
N LEU A 481 -26.98 -7.89 20.98
CA LEU A 481 -27.73 -6.99 20.08
C LEU A 481 -29.22 -6.88 20.51
N PRO A 482 -29.85 -5.71 20.40
CA PRO A 482 -29.39 -4.50 19.70
C PRO A 482 -28.43 -3.59 20.49
N GLU A 483 -28.05 -3.94 21.70
CA GLU A 483 -27.06 -3.21 22.47
C GLU A 483 -25.65 -3.65 22.07
N LEU A 484 -24.67 -2.76 22.26
CA LEU A 484 -23.26 -3.09 22.09
C LEU A 484 -22.52 -2.95 23.43
N PRO A 485 -21.47 -3.74 23.69
CA PRO A 485 -20.80 -3.74 24.98
C PRO A 485 -20.16 -2.36 25.27
N PRO A 486 -20.24 -1.88 26.52
CA PRO A 486 -19.63 -0.61 26.93
C PRO A 486 -18.13 -0.79 27.20
N VAL A 487 -17.33 -0.95 26.14
CA VAL A 487 -15.88 -1.14 26.20
C VAL A 487 -15.16 -0.10 25.34
N ALA A 488 -13.90 0.19 25.67
CA ALA A 488 -13.10 1.22 25.01
C ALA A 488 -13.08 1.11 23.47
N ALA A 489 -12.93 -0.08 22.92
CA ALA A 489 -12.92 -0.29 21.48
C ALA A 489 -14.25 0.13 20.82
N VAL A 490 -15.39 -0.21 21.41
CA VAL A 490 -16.72 0.12 20.89
C VAL A 490 -16.99 1.64 20.99
N ASP A 491 -16.54 2.28 22.07
CA ASP A 491 -16.65 3.75 22.20
C ASP A 491 -15.86 4.48 21.09
N ILE A 492 -14.67 3.96 20.72
CA ILE A 492 -13.89 4.47 19.59
C ILE A 492 -14.67 4.29 18.29
N LEU A 493 -15.22 3.10 18.04
CA LEU A 493 -15.98 2.82 16.81
C LEU A 493 -17.23 3.68 16.68
N ARG A 494 -17.89 4.03 17.79
CA ARG A 494 -19.03 4.96 17.87
C ARG A 494 -18.62 6.41 17.68
N ARG A 495 -17.34 6.76 17.77
CA ARG A 495 -16.85 8.14 17.98
C ARG A 495 -17.55 8.82 19.17
N SER A 496 -17.90 8.08 20.20
CA SER A 496 -18.53 8.64 21.39
C SER A 496 -17.50 9.30 22.30
N THR A 497 -17.91 10.32 23.02
CA THR A 497 -17.06 10.91 24.06
C THR A 497 -16.64 9.85 25.08
N PRO A 498 -15.40 9.91 25.60
CA PRO A 498 -14.92 8.97 26.61
C PRO A 498 -15.88 8.88 27.78
N ARG A 499 -16.22 7.65 28.17
CA ARG A 499 -17.08 7.43 29.36
C ARG A 499 -16.27 7.62 30.62
N THR A 500 -16.78 8.47 31.52
CA THR A 500 -16.17 8.76 32.81
C THR A 500 -17.09 8.30 33.94
N ARG A 501 -16.53 7.83 35.05
CA ARG A 501 -17.27 7.40 36.24
C ARG A 501 -18.03 8.56 36.89
N SER A 502 -17.46 9.76 36.81
CA SER A 502 -18.09 10.97 37.29
C SER A 502 -19.21 11.49 36.38
N GLY A 503 -19.31 11.02 35.14
CA GLY A 503 -20.18 11.57 34.10
C GLY A 503 -19.78 12.96 33.62
N SER A 504 -18.60 13.45 34.03
CA SER A 504 -18.08 14.77 33.64
C SER A 504 -17.28 14.72 32.35
N PRO A 505 -17.20 15.81 31.58
CA PRO A 505 -16.28 15.92 30.44
C PRO A 505 -14.83 15.72 30.87
N LEU A 506 -13.96 15.46 29.88
CA LEU A 506 -12.52 15.35 30.12
C LEU A 506 -11.98 16.61 30.84
N PRO A 507 -11.08 16.45 31.83
CA PRO A 507 -10.51 17.58 32.56
C PRO A 507 -9.76 18.53 31.61
N PRO A 508 -9.99 19.86 31.71
CA PRO A 508 -9.25 20.82 30.90
C PRO A 508 -7.79 20.89 31.32
N VAL A 509 -6.93 21.21 30.36
CA VAL A 509 -5.50 21.47 30.65
C VAL A 509 -5.41 22.72 31.49
N GLY A 510 -4.86 22.61 32.70
CA GLY A 510 -4.78 23.71 33.67
C GLY A 510 -3.88 24.85 33.22
N THR A 511 -3.90 25.97 33.94
CA THR A 511 -3.11 27.18 33.65
C THR A 511 -1.58 26.92 33.63
N ALA A 512 -1.12 25.86 34.29
CA ALA A 512 0.27 25.42 34.26
C ALA A 512 0.61 24.65 32.93
N ASN A 513 -0.34 24.48 32.03
CA ASN A 513 -0.17 23.75 30.74
C ASN A 513 0.37 22.32 30.91
N SER A 514 0.02 21.62 31.98
CA SER A 514 0.43 20.23 32.22
C SER A 514 -0.57 19.27 31.57
N TYR A 515 -0.31 18.88 30.33
CA TYR A 515 -1.06 17.83 29.66
C TYR A 515 -0.97 16.49 30.41
N ALA A 516 0.19 16.17 30.99
CA ALA A 516 0.37 14.92 31.72
C ALA A 516 -0.61 14.82 32.92
N ASP A 517 -0.82 15.92 33.65
CA ASP A 517 -1.75 15.93 34.81
C ASP A 517 -3.20 15.81 34.32
N ALA A 518 -3.60 16.54 33.27
CA ALA A 518 -4.93 16.45 32.71
C ALA A 518 -5.26 15.05 32.16
N ILE A 519 -4.34 14.46 31.41
CA ILE A 519 -4.49 13.10 30.88
C ILE A 519 -4.54 12.07 32.00
N THR A 520 -3.70 12.21 33.03
CA THR A 520 -3.72 11.32 34.21
C THR A 520 -5.07 11.40 34.93
N ALA A 521 -5.56 12.60 35.17
CA ALA A 521 -6.86 12.79 35.83
C ALA A 521 -8.01 12.20 34.96
N ALA A 522 -7.97 12.38 33.64
CA ALA A 522 -8.92 11.77 32.72
C ALA A 522 -8.90 10.23 32.81
N LEU A 523 -7.70 9.60 32.73
CA LEU A 523 -7.55 8.16 32.80
C LEU A 523 -8.05 7.57 34.14
N LEU A 524 -7.82 8.27 35.25
CA LEU A 524 -8.29 7.86 36.57
C LEU A 524 -9.81 7.90 36.71
N ASP A 525 -10.49 8.75 35.93
CA ASP A 525 -11.96 8.87 35.94
C ASP A 525 -12.64 8.01 34.86
N LEU A 526 -11.89 7.33 33.98
CA LEU A 526 -12.47 6.48 32.94
C LEU A 526 -13.27 5.30 33.50
N ASP A 527 -14.36 4.98 32.81
CA ASP A 527 -15.20 3.80 33.04
C ASP A 527 -15.05 2.83 31.86
N ASP A 528 -13.96 2.04 31.85
CA ASP A 528 -13.61 1.08 30.81
C ASP A 528 -13.69 1.68 29.37
N SER A 529 -13.10 2.85 29.19
CA SER A 529 -13.18 3.66 27.97
C SER A 529 -11.80 4.09 27.47
N TYR A 530 -11.69 5.18 26.74
CA TYR A 530 -10.44 5.62 26.11
C TYR A 530 -10.14 7.10 26.39
N VAL A 531 -8.88 7.47 26.20
CA VAL A 531 -8.44 8.87 26.03
C VAL A 531 -7.60 8.95 24.76
N ALA A 532 -7.93 9.89 23.87
CA ALA A 532 -7.16 10.16 22.67
C ALA A 532 -6.26 11.38 22.86
N VAL A 533 -5.00 11.29 22.38
CA VAL A 533 -4.01 12.38 22.44
C VAL A 533 -3.35 12.52 21.08
N GLN A 534 -3.70 13.57 20.37
CA GLN A 534 -3.00 13.97 19.17
C GLN A 534 -1.79 14.84 19.52
N GLY A 535 -0.64 14.43 19.08
CA GLY A 535 0.60 15.17 19.26
C GLY A 535 1.35 15.37 17.95
N PRO A 536 1.25 16.56 17.35
CA PRO A 536 2.06 16.95 16.20
C PRO A 536 3.58 16.76 16.39
N PRO A 537 4.39 16.89 15.31
CA PRO A 537 5.84 16.76 15.39
C PRO A 537 6.47 17.68 16.44
N GLY A 538 7.32 17.13 17.31
CA GLY A 538 8.06 17.89 18.33
C GLY A 538 7.24 18.38 19.52
N THR A 539 5.99 17.93 19.70
CA THR A 539 5.15 18.34 20.83
C THR A 539 5.39 17.54 22.11
N GLY A 540 6.23 16.51 22.08
CA GLY A 540 6.60 15.73 23.25
C GLY A 540 5.58 14.64 23.61
N LYS A 541 4.98 13.95 22.64
CA LYS A 541 4.08 12.79 22.86
C LYS A 541 4.67 11.78 23.84
N THR A 542 5.85 11.22 23.48
CA THR A 542 6.55 10.21 24.28
C THR A 542 6.90 10.73 25.69
N TYR A 543 7.31 11.99 25.80
CA TYR A 543 7.61 12.64 27.07
C TYR A 543 6.35 12.75 27.96
N THR A 544 5.23 13.18 27.39
CA THR A 544 3.95 13.32 28.10
C THR A 544 3.44 11.93 28.51
N GLY A 545 3.39 10.97 27.56
CA GLY A 545 2.98 9.60 27.83
C GLY A 545 3.81 8.91 28.91
N ALA A 546 5.13 9.06 28.87
CA ALA A 546 6.03 8.49 29.89
C ALA A 546 5.76 9.03 31.30
N ARG A 547 5.42 10.31 31.43
CA ARG A 547 5.06 10.92 32.73
C ARG A 547 3.71 10.46 33.23
N VAL A 548 2.72 10.34 32.37
CA VAL A 548 1.43 9.74 32.67
C VAL A 548 1.63 8.32 33.22
N VAL A 549 2.34 7.50 32.47
CA VAL A 549 2.64 6.11 32.86
C VAL A 549 3.36 6.05 34.21
N LYS A 550 4.38 6.89 34.42
CA LYS A 550 5.09 6.96 35.72
C LYS A 550 4.11 7.25 36.86
N THR A 551 3.27 8.28 36.71
CA THR A 551 2.33 8.68 37.79
C THR A 551 1.35 7.55 38.10
N LEU A 552 0.82 6.87 37.06
CA LEU A 552 -0.12 5.75 37.23
C LEU A 552 0.53 4.54 37.92
N ILE A 553 1.80 4.25 37.65
CA ILE A 553 2.53 3.14 38.31
C ILE A 553 2.82 3.51 39.76
N GLU A 554 3.50 4.63 40.00
CA GLU A 554 4.04 4.97 41.32
C GLU A 554 2.95 5.35 42.35
N GLN A 555 1.86 6.01 41.89
CA GLN A 555 0.82 6.51 42.79
C GLN A 555 -0.44 5.63 42.79
N HIS A 556 -0.69 4.87 41.72
CA HIS A 556 -1.92 4.11 41.54
C HIS A 556 -1.71 2.62 41.30
N GLN A 557 -0.45 2.14 41.19
CA GLN A 557 -0.03 0.74 41.01
C GLN A 557 -0.70 0.06 39.78
N TRP A 558 -0.90 0.81 38.70
CA TRP A 558 -1.51 0.29 37.49
C TRP A 558 -0.57 -0.66 36.72
N ARG A 559 -1.16 -1.70 36.13
CA ARG A 559 -0.50 -2.59 35.17
C ARG A 559 -0.75 -2.05 33.77
N ILE A 560 0.30 -1.66 33.09
CA ILE A 560 0.23 -0.91 31.85
C ILE A 560 0.89 -1.68 30.73
N GLY A 561 0.18 -1.75 29.56
CA GLY A 561 0.75 -2.23 28.30
C GLY A 561 1.19 -1.05 27.43
N VAL A 562 2.25 -1.23 26.66
CA VAL A 562 2.67 -0.33 25.59
C VAL A 562 2.75 -1.11 24.29
N VAL A 563 1.89 -0.76 23.34
CA VAL A 563 1.82 -1.37 22.02
C VAL A 563 2.10 -0.36 20.92
N ALA A 564 2.81 -0.79 19.88
CA ALA A 564 3.01 -0.04 18.64
C ALA A 564 3.21 -0.99 17.47
N GLN A 565 3.26 -0.46 16.23
CA GLN A 565 3.48 -1.26 15.03
C GLN A 565 4.87 -1.92 14.97
N SER A 566 5.89 -1.30 15.58
CA SER A 566 7.26 -1.80 15.54
C SER A 566 7.89 -1.90 16.91
N HIS A 567 8.81 -2.86 17.07
CA HIS A 567 9.58 -3.01 18.29
C HIS A 567 10.40 -1.76 18.63
N SER A 568 10.89 -1.02 17.64
CA SER A 568 11.68 0.19 17.86
C SER A 568 10.87 1.32 18.49
N VAL A 569 9.60 1.49 18.08
CA VAL A 569 8.70 2.49 18.67
C VAL A 569 8.37 2.12 20.12
N VAL A 570 8.07 0.84 20.38
CA VAL A 570 7.84 0.35 21.75
C VAL A 570 9.08 0.60 22.63
N GLU A 571 10.27 0.27 22.14
CA GLU A 571 11.54 0.48 22.88
C GLU A 571 11.82 1.96 23.17
N ASN A 572 11.45 2.85 22.22
CA ASN A 572 11.56 4.29 22.42
C ASN A 572 10.64 4.78 23.57
N MET A 573 9.39 4.31 23.60
CA MET A 573 8.46 4.65 24.69
C MET A 573 8.95 4.09 26.04
N LEU A 574 9.39 2.82 26.08
CA LEU A 574 9.94 2.22 27.31
C LEU A 574 11.18 2.97 27.80
N GLY A 575 12.08 3.36 26.89
CA GLY A 575 13.24 4.20 27.22
C GLY A 575 12.81 5.58 27.76
N GLY A 576 11.73 6.17 27.23
CA GLY A 576 11.15 7.39 27.77
C GLY A 576 10.60 7.22 29.19
N ILE A 577 9.95 6.08 29.46
CA ILE A 577 9.41 5.73 30.79
C ILE A 577 10.53 5.56 31.81
N LEU A 578 11.63 4.90 31.46
CA LEU A 578 12.82 4.77 32.32
C LEU A 578 13.47 6.12 32.57
N LYS A 579 13.62 6.96 31.54
CA LYS A 579 14.14 8.34 31.70
C LYS A 579 13.24 9.20 32.57
N ALA A 580 11.95 8.94 32.64
CA ALA A 580 11.04 9.60 33.55
C ALA A 580 11.23 9.15 35.01
N GLY A 581 11.96 8.04 35.24
CA GLY A 581 12.39 7.55 36.56
C GLY A 581 11.63 6.34 37.08
N VAL A 582 10.88 5.62 36.22
CA VAL A 582 10.28 4.33 36.62
C VAL A 582 11.39 3.30 36.87
N ASP A 583 11.25 2.50 37.92
CA ASP A 583 12.21 1.43 38.24
C ASP A 583 12.30 0.42 37.07
N PRO A 584 13.50 0.16 36.55
CA PRO A 584 13.71 -0.85 35.49
C PRO A 584 13.18 -2.26 35.85
N ALA A 585 13.10 -2.60 37.12
CA ALA A 585 12.55 -3.86 37.59
C ALA A 585 11.03 -3.98 37.31
N LEU A 586 10.32 -2.89 37.11
CA LEU A 586 8.88 -2.85 36.81
C LEU A 586 8.59 -2.78 35.30
N VAL A 587 9.62 -2.75 34.45
CA VAL A 587 9.48 -2.62 33.00
C VAL A 587 10.00 -3.88 32.32
N ALA A 588 9.19 -4.51 31.46
CA ALA A 588 9.57 -5.73 30.77
C ALA A 588 9.17 -5.74 29.30
N LYS A 589 9.98 -6.40 28.45
CA LYS A 589 9.69 -6.62 27.03
C LYS A 589 10.41 -7.86 26.53
N LYS A 590 9.80 -8.56 25.60
CA LYS A 590 10.37 -9.73 24.91
C LYS A 590 11.35 -9.28 23.82
N GLY A 591 12.53 -9.89 23.79
CA GLY A 591 13.46 -9.82 22.66
C GLY A 591 13.94 -8.40 22.40
N SER A 592 14.69 -7.82 23.32
CA SER A 592 15.27 -6.49 23.13
C SER A 592 16.26 -6.47 21.95
N ARG A 593 16.07 -5.51 21.02
CA ARG A 593 17.05 -5.21 19.96
C ARG A 593 18.25 -4.41 20.47
N SER A 594 18.06 -3.70 21.57
CA SER A 594 19.12 -2.91 22.19
C SER A 594 19.96 -3.77 23.13
N LYS A 595 21.25 -3.85 22.87
CA LYS A 595 22.22 -4.49 23.80
C LYS A 595 22.41 -3.71 25.12
N THR A 596 21.87 -2.50 25.17
CA THR A 596 21.96 -1.59 26.33
C THR A 596 20.61 -1.35 26.98
N ALA A 597 19.63 -2.24 26.75
CA ALA A 597 18.29 -2.13 27.32
C ALA A 597 18.39 -2.27 28.85
N GLU A 598 17.84 -1.30 29.58
CA GLU A 598 17.81 -1.29 31.04
C GLU A 598 16.61 -2.03 31.63
N TRP A 599 15.57 -2.32 30.82
CA TRP A 599 14.38 -3.10 31.21
C TRP A 599 14.64 -4.61 31.20
N GLN A 600 13.74 -5.37 31.81
CA GLN A 600 13.81 -6.82 31.83
C GLN A 600 13.49 -7.43 30.48
N ASP A 601 14.41 -8.22 29.93
CA ASP A 601 14.16 -9.03 28.72
C ASP A 601 13.55 -10.36 29.17
N ILE A 602 12.26 -10.57 28.85
CA ILE A 602 11.48 -11.74 29.27
C ILE A 602 11.07 -12.59 28.06
N ALA A 603 10.87 -13.89 28.29
CA ALA A 603 10.31 -14.77 27.28
C ALA A 603 8.82 -14.51 27.05
N SER A 604 8.29 -14.93 25.89
CA SER A 604 6.86 -14.75 25.55
C SER A 604 5.90 -15.34 26.59
N GLU A 605 6.29 -16.45 27.19
CA GLU A 605 5.52 -17.22 28.15
C GLU A 605 5.52 -16.59 29.54
N GLU A 606 6.37 -15.60 29.78
CA GLU A 606 6.55 -14.96 31.07
C GLU A 606 5.69 -13.71 31.26
N TYR A 607 5.09 -13.17 30.20
CA TYR A 607 4.24 -11.97 30.31
C TYR A 607 3.12 -12.11 31.33
N ALA A 608 2.33 -13.18 31.25
CA ALA A 608 1.21 -13.43 32.17
C ALA A 608 1.66 -13.49 33.63
N ARG A 609 2.81 -14.14 33.89
CA ARG A 609 3.40 -14.22 35.23
C ARG A 609 3.87 -12.84 35.70
N PHE A 610 4.59 -12.10 34.89
CA PHE A 610 5.10 -10.75 35.22
C PHE A 610 3.96 -9.80 35.59
N ILE A 611 2.85 -9.83 34.82
CA ILE A 611 1.63 -9.03 35.10
C ILE A 611 1.02 -9.45 36.46
N ALA A 612 0.91 -10.76 36.73
CA ALA A 612 0.30 -11.27 37.95
C ALA A 612 1.14 -10.93 39.19
N GLU A 613 2.47 -11.02 39.09
CA GLU A 613 3.40 -10.70 40.20
C GLU A 613 3.41 -9.19 40.50
N ALA A 614 2.96 -8.35 39.57
CA ALA A 614 2.88 -6.89 39.74
C ALA A 614 1.57 -6.40 40.40
N GLU A 615 0.69 -7.29 40.84
CA GLU A 615 -0.52 -6.92 41.56
C GLU A 615 -0.21 -6.12 42.84
N GLY A 616 -0.78 -4.92 42.96
CA GLY A 616 -0.53 -4.00 44.08
C GLY A 616 0.82 -3.28 44.04
N VAL A 617 1.63 -3.48 42.99
CA VAL A 617 2.92 -2.79 42.76
C VAL A 617 2.86 -1.93 41.52
N GLY A 618 2.23 -2.43 40.44
CA GLY A 618 2.22 -1.85 39.13
C GLY A 618 3.38 -2.31 38.25
N CYS A 619 3.19 -2.30 36.96
CA CYS A 619 4.23 -2.65 35.98
C CYS A 619 3.97 -2.06 34.60
N VAL A 620 5.00 -2.11 33.72
CA VAL A 620 4.89 -1.85 32.30
C VAL A 620 5.37 -3.05 31.50
N ILE A 621 4.57 -3.48 30.52
CA ILE A 621 5.01 -4.44 29.53
C ILE A 621 4.97 -3.82 28.13
N GLY A 622 6.00 -4.09 27.32
CA GLY A 622 6.05 -3.63 25.93
C GLY A 622 5.90 -4.78 24.93
N GLY A 623 5.19 -4.55 23.84
CA GLY A 623 5.01 -5.56 22.78
C GLY A 623 4.37 -5.00 21.53
N THR A 624 4.18 -5.87 20.54
CA THR A 624 3.45 -5.57 19.30
C THR A 624 2.00 -6.08 19.38
N ALA A 625 1.18 -5.80 18.37
CA ALA A 625 -0.20 -6.28 18.31
C ALA A 625 -0.29 -7.81 18.47
N TRP A 626 0.69 -8.57 17.97
CA TRP A 626 0.77 -10.03 18.12
C TRP A 626 0.92 -10.49 19.58
N ASP A 627 1.49 -9.66 20.45
CA ASP A 627 1.63 -9.97 21.87
C ASP A 627 0.33 -9.68 22.63
N PHE A 628 -0.25 -8.50 22.43
CA PHE A 628 -1.46 -8.04 23.15
C PHE A 628 -2.78 -8.67 22.67
N ALA A 629 -2.86 -9.12 21.42
CA ALA A 629 -3.98 -9.91 20.92
C ALA A 629 -3.91 -11.40 21.31
N ASN A 630 -2.83 -11.83 21.94
CA ASN A 630 -2.62 -13.20 22.36
C ASN A 630 -2.94 -13.37 23.86
N THR A 631 -4.12 -13.85 24.19
CA THR A 631 -4.60 -14.05 25.57
C THR A 631 -3.80 -15.06 26.37
N ASP A 632 -3.02 -15.94 25.71
CA ASP A 632 -2.08 -16.84 26.41
C ASP A 632 -0.86 -16.07 26.94
N ARG A 633 -0.50 -14.94 26.31
CA ARG A 633 0.60 -14.07 26.74
C ARG A 633 0.13 -12.98 27.69
N VAL A 634 -0.84 -12.18 27.20
CA VAL A 634 -1.45 -11.10 27.98
C VAL A 634 -2.92 -11.48 28.21
N PRO A 635 -3.29 -11.98 29.37
CA PRO A 635 -4.65 -12.41 29.65
C PRO A 635 -5.66 -11.28 29.43
N ALA A 636 -6.87 -11.60 28.96
CA ALA A 636 -7.92 -10.64 28.71
C ALA A 636 -8.23 -9.79 29.95
N GLY A 637 -8.30 -8.45 29.79
CA GLY A 637 -8.58 -7.50 30.87
C GLY A 637 -7.55 -7.47 32.00
N SER A 638 -6.36 -8.09 31.83
CA SER A 638 -5.34 -8.14 32.88
C SER A 638 -4.62 -6.82 33.10
N LEU A 639 -4.71 -5.89 32.14
CA LEU A 639 -4.11 -4.57 32.23
C LEU A 639 -5.16 -3.52 32.58
N ASP A 640 -4.76 -2.55 33.41
CA ASP A 640 -5.58 -1.41 33.75
C ASP A 640 -5.61 -0.38 32.59
N LEU A 641 -4.50 -0.31 31.81
CA LEU A 641 -4.33 0.57 30.67
C LEU A 641 -3.50 -0.09 29.56
N LEU A 642 -3.90 0.09 28.32
CA LEU A 642 -3.06 -0.14 27.14
C LEU A 642 -2.78 1.20 26.48
N VAL A 643 -1.51 1.57 26.40
CA VAL A 643 -1.01 2.72 25.64
C VAL A 643 -0.75 2.27 24.20
N VAL A 644 -1.47 2.80 23.24
CA VAL A 644 -1.23 2.59 21.80
C VAL A 644 -0.38 3.76 21.31
N ASP A 645 0.91 3.53 21.17
CA ASP A 645 1.83 4.56 20.65
C ASP A 645 1.84 4.53 19.11
N GLU A 646 1.97 5.69 18.50
CA GLU A 646 1.77 5.94 17.07
C GLU A 646 0.35 5.50 16.60
N ALA A 647 -0.68 5.79 17.41
CA ALA A 647 -2.07 5.47 17.12
C ALA A 647 -2.63 6.15 15.84
N GLY A 648 -1.90 7.11 15.27
CA GLY A 648 -2.13 7.64 13.93
C GLY A 648 -1.75 6.68 12.79
N GLN A 649 -1.07 5.56 13.12
CA GLN A 649 -0.69 4.50 12.19
C GLN A 649 -1.22 3.13 12.63
N PHE A 650 -2.10 3.07 13.60
CA PHE A 650 -2.59 1.81 14.16
C PHE A 650 -4.05 1.63 13.78
N ALA A 651 -4.33 0.73 12.83
CA ALA A 651 -5.65 0.51 12.26
C ALA A 651 -6.72 0.22 13.32
N LEU A 652 -7.96 0.61 13.05
CA LEU A 652 -9.11 0.28 13.89
C LEU A 652 -9.21 -1.22 14.14
N ALA A 653 -9.09 -2.06 13.12
CA ALA A 653 -9.10 -3.51 13.26
C ALA A 653 -8.03 -4.01 14.24
N ASN A 654 -6.82 -3.47 14.16
CA ASN A 654 -5.75 -3.82 15.10
C ASN A 654 -6.01 -3.25 16.50
N THR A 655 -6.64 -2.08 16.61
CA THR A 655 -7.06 -1.51 17.90
C THR A 655 -8.10 -2.40 18.57
N ILE A 656 -9.09 -2.90 17.83
CA ILE A 656 -10.05 -3.90 18.34
C ILE A 656 -9.31 -5.16 18.84
N ALA A 657 -8.35 -5.65 18.04
CA ALA A 657 -7.61 -6.86 18.38
C ALA A 657 -6.86 -6.76 19.70
N VAL A 658 -6.21 -5.63 19.98
CA VAL A 658 -5.38 -5.45 21.18
C VAL A 658 -6.18 -4.98 22.40
N ALA A 659 -7.36 -4.38 22.20
CA ALA A 659 -8.20 -3.86 23.27
C ALA A 659 -8.64 -4.92 24.26
N ILE A 660 -8.71 -6.20 23.86
CA ILE A 660 -9.04 -7.31 24.74
C ILE A 660 -8.11 -7.40 25.97
N SER A 661 -6.87 -6.91 25.86
CA SER A 661 -5.84 -7.04 26.92
C SER A 661 -6.04 -6.09 28.10
N ALA A 662 -6.79 -4.99 27.93
CA ALA A 662 -6.88 -3.91 28.91
C ALA A 662 -8.30 -3.40 29.10
N ARG A 663 -8.53 -2.75 30.24
CA ARG A 663 -9.80 -2.07 30.55
C ARG A 663 -9.92 -0.72 29.85
N ASN A 664 -8.84 0.07 29.86
CA ASN A 664 -8.79 1.40 29.30
C ASN A 664 -7.75 1.50 28.19
N LEU A 665 -7.96 2.41 27.22
CA LEU A 665 -7.01 2.70 26.17
C LEU A 665 -6.54 4.14 26.24
N LEU A 666 -5.22 4.36 26.04
CA LEU A 666 -4.63 5.65 25.78
C LEU A 666 -4.05 5.64 24.36
N LEU A 667 -4.67 6.39 23.46
CA LEU A 667 -4.21 6.52 22.08
C LEU A 667 -3.25 7.70 21.98
N LEU A 668 -1.97 7.45 21.71
CA LEU A 668 -0.95 8.49 21.47
C LEU A 668 -0.52 8.44 20.03
N GLY A 669 -0.64 9.53 19.28
CA GLY A 669 -0.23 9.53 17.89
C GLY A 669 -0.48 10.84 17.18
N ASP A 670 -0.41 10.80 15.87
CA ASP A 670 -0.72 11.93 15.01
C ASP A 670 -1.25 11.44 13.66
N PRO A 671 -2.54 11.56 13.37
CA PRO A 671 -3.13 11.10 12.11
C PRO A 671 -2.71 11.97 10.91
N GLN A 672 -2.12 13.14 11.15
CA GLN A 672 -1.60 14.02 10.10
C GLN A 672 -0.14 13.68 9.70
N GLN A 673 0.45 12.65 10.32
CA GLN A 673 1.70 12.05 9.87
C GLN A 673 1.40 10.87 8.93
N LEU A 674 2.39 9.99 8.66
CA LEU A 674 2.20 8.89 7.73
C LEU A 674 1.03 8.00 8.18
N PRO A 675 0.06 7.72 7.28
CA PRO A 675 -0.99 6.77 7.57
C PRO A 675 -0.45 5.33 7.58
N GLN A 676 -1.22 4.42 8.14
CA GLN A 676 -0.99 2.99 7.93
C GLN A 676 -1.14 2.67 6.44
N VAL A 677 -0.25 1.80 5.93
CA VAL A 677 -0.37 1.30 4.56
C VAL A 677 -1.33 0.11 4.58
N SER A 678 -2.49 0.25 3.94
CA SER A 678 -3.42 -0.83 3.65
C SER A 678 -3.11 -1.43 2.28
N GLN A 679 -3.21 -2.74 2.16
CA GLN A 679 -3.07 -3.49 0.90
C GLN A 679 -4.44 -3.87 0.34
N GLY A 680 -5.38 -4.17 1.24
CA GLY A 680 -6.72 -4.61 0.91
C GLY A 680 -7.71 -3.45 0.73
N THR A 681 -8.86 -3.76 0.14
CA THR A 681 -10.05 -2.90 0.15
C THR A 681 -11.02 -3.43 1.19
N HIS A 682 -11.64 -2.54 1.94
CA HIS A 682 -12.53 -2.89 3.05
C HIS A 682 -13.90 -2.26 2.86
N PRO A 683 -15.00 -2.95 3.25
CA PRO A 683 -16.37 -2.41 3.10
C PRO A 683 -16.67 -1.26 4.07
N GLU A 684 -15.88 -1.16 5.14
CA GLU A 684 -15.91 -0.08 6.12
C GLU A 684 -14.45 0.33 6.42
N PRO A 685 -14.17 1.55 6.86
CA PRO A 685 -12.81 2.08 7.02
C PRO A 685 -12.07 1.50 8.25
N VAL A 686 -12.01 0.18 8.36
CA VAL A 686 -11.35 -0.55 9.46
C VAL A 686 -9.83 -0.54 9.37
N ASP A 687 -9.30 -0.15 8.22
CA ASP A 687 -7.89 0.12 7.94
C ASP A 687 -7.48 1.53 8.31
N GLU A 688 -8.43 2.45 8.50
CA GLU A 688 -8.14 3.77 9.04
C GLU A 688 -7.55 3.68 10.44
N SER A 689 -6.65 4.59 10.78
CA SER A 689 -6.08 4.63 12.12
C SER A 689 -7.12 5.05 13.17
N ALA A 690 -6.99 4.52 14.39
CA ALA A 690 -7.92 4.85 15.48
C ALA A 690 -8.01 6.36 15.76
N LEU A 691 -6.89 7.09 15.69
CA LEU A 691 -6.89 8.54 15.84
C LEU A 691 -7.46 9.26 14.60
N GLY A 692 -7.19 8.75 13.39
CA GLY A 692 -7.77 9.28 12.15
C GLY A 692 -9.29 9.18 12.17
N TRP A 693 -9.80 8.01 12.53
CA TRP A 693 -11.22 7.75 12.69
C TRP A 693 -11.88 8.72 13.69
N LEU A 694 -11.25 8.94 14.85
CA LEU A 694 -11.77 9.89 15.86
C LEU A 694 -11.68 11.35 15.39
N ALA A 695 -10.67 11.71 14.62
CA ALA A 695 -10.50 13.07 14.11
C ALA A 695 -11.49 13.43 12.98
N GLU A 696 -12.13 12.46 12.33
CA GLU A 696 -13.17 12.65 11.31
C GLU A 696 -12.80 13.68 10.23
N GLY A 697 -11.57 13.59 9.70
CA GLY A 697 -11.05 14.52 8.71
C GLY A 697 -10.60 15.90 9.25
N HIS A 698 -10.76 16.17 10.53
CA HIS A 698 -10.20 17.37 11.16
C HIS A 698 -8.68 17.29 11.29
N GLY A 699 -8.00 18.41 11.06
CA GLY A 699 -6.56 18.52 11.27
C GLY A 699 -6.15 18.44 12.74
N ALA A 700 -7.05 18.81 13.65
CA ALA A 700 -6.86 18.74 15.10
C ALA A 700 -8.01 18.03 15.76
N LEU A 701 -7.72 17.06 16.64
CA LEU A 701 -8.69 16.26 17.37
C LEU A 701 -9.73 17.15 18.10
N PRO A 702 -11.03 16.84 17.96
CA PRO A 702 -12.08 17.51 18.74
C PRO A 702 -11.84 17.40 20.26
N PRO A 703 -11.99 18.50 21.03
CA PRO A 703 -11.63 18.51 22.45
C PRO A 703 -12.51 17.63 23.33
N GLU A 704 -13.69 17.27 22.87
CA GLU A 704 -14.61 16.33 23.54
C GLU A 704 -14.15 14.87 23.45
N LEU A 705 -13.29 14.53 22.48
CA LEU A 705 -12.76 13.18 22.27
C LEU A 705 -11.36 12.98 22.85
N GLY A 706 -10.66 14.07 23.20
CA GLY A 706 -9.30 13.96 23.72
C GLY A 706 -8.53 15.26 23.78
N TYR A 707 -7.22 15.16 23.68
CA TYR A 707 -6.31 16.28 23.83
C TYR A 707 -5.49 16.50 22.56
N PHE A 708 -5.30 17.76 22.18
CA PHE A 708 -4.39 18.20 21.14
C PHE A 708 -3.19 18.91 21.77
N LEU A 709 -1.97 18.37 21.56
CA LEU A 709 -0.75 19.00 22.07
C LEU A 709 -0.36 20.17 21.18
N GLU A 710 -0.73 21.38 21.55
CA GLU A 710 -0.67 22.56 20.68
C GLU A 710 0.73 23.16 20.47
N LYS A 711 1.75 22.80 21.30
CA LYS A 711 3.07 23.44 21.29
C LYS A 711 4.19 22.49 20.84
N THR A 712 4.84 22.85 19.72
CA THR A 712 6.06 22.14 19.26
C THR A 712 7.32 22.79 19.83
N TRP A 713 8.24 21.97 20.32
CA TRP A 713 9.55 22.35 20.80
C TRP A 713 10.63 22.24 19.69
N ARG A 714 10.23 21.68 18.54
CA ARG A 714 11.13 21.42 17.42
C ARG A 714 11.25 22.60 16.48
N MET A 715 10.16 23.07 15.93
CA MET A 715 10.17 24.00 14.80
C MET A 715 10.26 25.47 15.23
N HIS A 716 11.11 26.24 14.54
CA HIS A 716 11.06 27.69 14.60
C HIS A 716 9.66 28.21 14.23
N PRO A 717 9.18 29.35 14.78
CA PRO A 717 7.86 29.89 14.46
C PRO A 717 7.55 29.98 12.96
N ASP A 718 8.50 30.47 12.15
CA ASP A 718 8.32 30.66 10.71
C ASP A 718 8.26 29.36 9.93
N LEU A 719 8.83 28.25 10.45
CA LEU A 719 8.66 26.91 9.89
C LEU A 719 7.37 26.25 10.43
N CYS A 720 7.03 26.51 11.67
CA CYS A 720 5.82 25.95 12.30
C CYS A 720 4.53 26.48 11.64
N ALA A 721 4.48 27.75 11.27
CA ALA A 721 3.27 28.38 10.72
C ALA A 721 2.78 27.71 9.42
N PRO A 722 3.60 27.52 8.37
CA PRO A 722 3.18 26.80 7.16
C PRO A 722 2.84 25.31 7.43
N VAL A 723 3.56 24.63 8.31
CA VAL A 723 3.25 23.25 8.70
C VAL A 723 1.90 23.18 9.44
N SER A 724 1.64 24.13 10.34
CA SER A 724 0.37 24.23 11.05
C SER A 724 -0.81 24.49 10.12
N ALA A 725 -0.64 25.38 9.14
CA ALA A 725 -1.64 25.65 8.12
C ALA A 725 -1.87 24.46 7.18
N LEU A 726 -0.82 23.68 6.87
CA LEU A 726 -0.90 22.50 6.02
C LEU A 726 -1.75 21.39 6.64
N SER A 727 -1.55 21.11 7.95
CA SER A 727 -2.02 19.85 8.55
C SER A 727 -2.79 20.02 9.86
N TYR A 728 -2.75 21.17 10.53
CA TYR A 728 -3.29 21.32 11.90
C TYR A 728 -4.24 22.51 12.07
N GLU A 729 -4.86 22.98 10.98
CA GLU A 729 -5.84 24.08 11.00
C GLU A 729 -5.32 25.38 11.68
N GLY A 730 -4.01 25.60 11.67
CA GLY A 730 -3.38 26.72 12.36
C GLY A 730 -3.30 26.60 13.89
N LYS A 731 -3.70 25.46 14.45
CA LYS A 731 -3.73 25.25 15.91
C LYS A 731 -2.36 24.91 16.52
N LEU A 732 -1.44 24.32 15.73
CA LEU A 732 -0.08 24.04 16.19
C LEU A 732 0.74 25.34 16.26
N ARG A 733 1.42 25.55 17.37
CA ARG A 733 2.23 26.73 17.65
C ARG A 733 3.65 26.34 18.07
N SER A 734 4.61 27.15 17.74
CA SER A 734 5.98 26.99 18.23
C SER A 734 6.09 27.42 19.69
N GLN A 735 6.99 26.78 20.43
CA GLN A 735 7.34 27.20 21.77
C GLN A 735 8.17 28.50 21.69
N GLU A 736 7.73 29.56 22.42
CA GLU A 736 8.18 30.93 22.22
C GLU A 736 9.63 31.19 22.69
N THR A 737 10.14 30.48 23.70
CA THR A 737 11.43 30.81 24.30
C THR A 737 12.59 30.03 23.68
N VAL A 738 12.49 28.74 23.50
CA VAL A 738 13.57 27.88 23.01
C VAL A 738 13.60 27.83 21.49
N SER A 739 12.46 27.48 20.87
CA SER A 739 12.40 27.29 19.42
C SER A 739 12.57 28.59 18.64
N ALA A 740 12.04 29.70 19.17
CA ALA A 740 12.21 31.04 18.58
C ALA A 740 13.61 31.63 18.79
N ALA A 741 14.38 31.08 19.72
CA ALA A 741 15.75 31.55 19.96
C ALA A 741 16.81 30.85 19.06
N ARG A 742 16.39 29.88 18.24
CA ARG A 742 17.27 29.27 17.23
C ARG A 742 17.64 30.27 16.17
N LYS A 743 18.85 30.15 15.64
CA LYS A 743 19.34 31.05 14.59
C LYS A 743 20.36 30.34 13.71
N LEU A 744 20.17 30.43 12.41
CA LEU A 744 21.15 30.06 11.40
C LEU A 744 21.47 31.29 10.54
N ASP A 745 22.74 31.66 10.47
CA ASP A 745 23.15 32.83 9.66
C ASP A 745 23.09 32.46 8.15
N GLY A 746 22.71 33.43 7.33
CA GLY A 746 22.74 33.30 5.88
C GLY A 746 21.50 32.65 5.24
N LEU A 747 20.62 32.02 6.03
CA LEU A 747 19.37 31.45 5.53
C LEU A 747 18.22 31.80 6.48
N ALA A 748 17.13 32.31 5.96
CA ALA A 748 15.94 32.60 6.78
C ALA A 748 15.28 31.31 7.30
N ALA A 749 14.56 31.42 8.44
CA ALA A 749 13.72 30.33 8.91
C ALA A 749 12.50 30.15 7.98
N GLY A 750 11.94 28.94 7.95
CA GLY A 750 10.72 28.66 7.19
C GLY A 750 10.88 27.61 6.12
N VAL A 751 10.00 27.65 5.12
CA VAL A 751 10.05 26.77 3.95
C VAL A 751 10.60 27.52 2.75
N HIS A 752 11.57 26.92 2.08
CA HIS A 752 12.21 27.50 0.89
C HIS A 752 12.03 26.55 -0.29
N THR A 753 11.81 27.10 -1.49
CA THR A 753 11.73 26.32 -2.73
C THR A 753 12.92 26.63 -3.62
N VAL A 754 13.58 25.58 -4.09
CA VAL A 754 14.65 25.66 -5.08
C VAL A 754 14.18 24.95 -6.35
N PHE A 755 14.10 25.71 -7.43
CA PHE A 755 13.69 25.16 -8.72
C PHE A 755 14.91 24.68 -9.51
N VAL A 756 14.76 23.46 -10.05
CA VAL A 756 15.75 22.81 -10.91
C VAL A 756 15.09 22.41 -12.22
N ASP A 757 15.68 22.82 -13.33
CA ASP A 757 15.16 22.46 -14.64
C ASP A 757 15.64 21.08 -15.06
N HIS A 758 14.70 20.14 -15.17
CA HIS A 758 14.93 18.80 -15.71
C HIS A 758 13.67 18.25 -16.37
N ARG A 759 13.82 17.23 -17.24
CA ARG A 759 12.73 16.62 -18.00
C ARG A 759 12.88 15.11 -18.08
N GLY A 760 11.74 14.38 -17.98
CA GLY A 760 11.70 12.94 -18.14
C GLY A 760 12.27 12.16 -16.95
N ASN A 761 12.58 12.83 -15.83
CA ASN A 761 12.98 12.17 -14.60
C ASN A 761 11.72 11.67 -13.86
N SER A 762 11.77 10.45 -13.38
CA SER A 762 10.62 9.75 -12.75
C SER A 762 10.88 9.51 -11.25
N THR A 763 11.72 8.55 -10.92
CA THR A 763 12.03 8.16 -9.53
C THR A 763 13.36 8.71 -9.01
N TYR A 764 14.17 9.31 -9.87
CA TYR A 764 15.43 9.94 -9.52
C TYR A 764 15.74 11.10 -10.47
N SER A 765 16.49 12.10 -9.98
CA SER A 765 16.96 13.25 -10.72
C SER A 765 18.40 13.56 -10.32
N PRO A 766 19.35 13.35 -11.24
CA PRO A 766 20.74 13.76 -11.04
C PRO A 766 20.88 15.26 -10.82
N GLU A 767 20.05 16.06 -11.49
CA GLU A 767 20.09 17.54 -11.41
C GLU A 767 19.66 18.02 -10.01
N GLU A 768 18.59 17.45 -9.44
CA GLU A 768 18.20 17.75 -8.06
C GLU A 768 19.29 17.28 -7.07
N SER A 769 19.91 16.13 -7.32
CA SER A 769 20.98 15.59 -6.47
C SER A 769 22.20 16.54 -6.42
N GLN A 770 22.63 17.04 -7.58
CA GLN A 770 23.73 18.01 -7.68
C GLN A 770 23.37 19.33 -6.97
N GLU A 771 22.14 19.80 -7.15
CA GLU A 771 21.66 20.99 -6.45
C GLU A 771 21.64 20.81 -4.93
N ILE A 772 21.23 19.64 -4.44
CA ILE A 772 21.26 19.29 -3.01
C ILE A 772 22.70 19.35 -2.48
N VAL A 773 23.67 18.76 -3.18
CA VAL A 773 25.09 18.83 -2.80
C VAL A 773 25.55 20.30 -2.71
N ARG A 774 25.16 21.12 -3.70
CA ARG A 774 25.50 22.55 -3.72
C ARG A 774 24.88 23.32 -2.53
N GLN A 775 23.62 23.05 -2.21
CA GLN A 775 22.94 23.68 -1.07
C GLN A 775 23.65 23.30 0.26
N ILE A 776 23.98 22.03 0.45
CA ILE A 776 24.67 21.55 1.65
C ILE A 776 26.05 22.22 1.79
N GLN A 777 26.84 22.22 0.72
CA GLN A 777 28.17 22.88 0.71
C GLN A 777 28.09 24.38 1.04
N GLY A 778 27.02 25.04 0.59
CA GLY A 778 26.78 26.47 0.88
C GLY A 778 26.37 26.75 2.32
N LEU A 779 25.83 25.77 3.01
CA LEU A 779 25.34 25.88 4.40
C LEU A 779 26.40 25.46 5.43
N LEU A 780 27.28 24.53 5.09
CA LEU A 780 28.29 24.02 6.04
C LEU A 780 29.21 25.14 6.56
N GLY A 781 29.45 25.11 7.85
CA GLY A 781 30.29 26.10 8.52
C GLY A 781 29.59 27.42 8.86
N THR A 782 28.35 27.65 8.44
CA THR A 782 27.57 28.81 8.84
C THR A 782 27.28 28.80 10.35
N PRO A 783 27.22 29.95 11.03
CA PRO A 783 26.90 30.00 12.46
C PRO A 783 25.52 29.47 12.78
N TRP A 784 25.43 28.39 13.57
CA TRP A 784 24.22 27.77 14.06
C TRP A 784 24.10 27.88 15.59
N THR A 785 22.93 28.27 16.08
CA THR A 785 22.57 28.40 17.49
C THR A 785 21.32 27.58 17.78
N ASP A 786 21.42 26.61 18.68
CA ASP A 786 20.26 25.87 19.23
C ASP A 786 20.37 25.79 20.74
N PRO A 787 19.68 26.67 21.49
CA PRO A 787 19.75 26.69 22.94
C PRO A 787 19.21 25.41 23.64
N SER A 788 18.52 24.55 22.88
CA SER A 788 18.03 23.27 23.41
C SER A 788 19.09 22.17 23.44
N GLU A 789 20.18 22.30 22.67
CA GLU A 789 21.19 21.26 22.52
C GLU A 789 22.55 21.66 23.05
N PHE A 790 22.93 22.95 22.91
CA PHE A 790 24.24 23.45 23.33
C PHE A 790 24.19 24.91 23.69
N GLU A 791 25.19 25.37 24.47
CA GLU A 791 25.38 26.77 24.81
C GLU A 791 26.13 27.52 23.69
N GLY A 792 25.64 28.70 23.29
CA GLY A 792 26.27 29.57 22.31
C GLY A 792 26.03 29.23 20.86
N THR A 793 26.99 29.45 20.00
CA THR A 793 26.93 29.30 18.55
C THR A 793 28.09 28.44 18.09
N ARG A 794 27.84 27.48 17.18
CA ARG A 794 28.85 26.64 16.55
C ARG A 794 28.68 26.65 15.02
N PRO A 795 29.67 26.24 14.23
CA PRO A 795 29.47 25.96 12.83
C PRO A 795 28.39 24.86 12.59
N LEU A 796 27.61 25.03 11.54
CA LEU A 796 26.69 24.00 11.08
C LEU A 796 27.50 22.84 10.51
N GLU A 797 27.22 21.62 10.99
CA GLU A 797 27.91 20.38 10.63
C GLU A 797 27.06 19.53 9.68
N GLN A 798 27.68 18.53 9.05
CA GLN A 798 26.94 17.61 8.15
C GLN A 798 25.79 16.89 8.84
N SER A 799 25.96 16.49 10.10
CA SER A 799 24.94 15.84 10.94
C SER A 799 23.74 16.74 11.30
N ASP A 800 23.86 18.04 11.09
CA ASP A 800 22.75 19.00 11.27
C ASP A 800 21.83 19.10 10.07
N ILE A 801 22.13 18.39 8.98
CA ILE A 801 21.39 18.42 7.74
C ILE A 801 20.91 17.01 7.41
N LEU A 802 19.65 16.87 7.00
CA LEU A 802 19.12 15.63 6.47
C LEU A 802 18.47 15.86 5.12
N VAL A 803 18.48 14.82 4.28
CA VAL A 803 17.86 14.84 2.95
C VAL A 803 16.74 13.80 2.89
N VAL A 804 15.52 14.28 2.65
CA VAL A 804 14.32 13.46 2.46
C VAL A 804 14.04 13.33 0.98
N ALA A 805 14.04 12.12 0.44
CA ALA A 805 13.70 11.86 -0.96
C ALA A 805 12.35 11.13 -1.07
N ALA A 806 11.62 11.43 -2.14
CA ALA A 806 10.33 10.78 -2.38
C ALA A 806 10.46 9.28 -2.71
N TYR A 807 11.59 8.89 -3.32
CA TYR A 807 11.84 7.54 -3.83
C TYR A 807 13.21 7.00 -3.42
N ASN A 808 13.31 5.69 -3.21
CA ASN A 808 14.59 5.04 -2.87
C ASN A 808 15.65 5.19 -3.98
N ALA A 809 15.25 5.27 -5.25
CA ALA A 809 16.20 5.53 -6.34
C ALA A 809 16.89 6.89 -6.17
N GLN A 810 16.13 7.92 -5.78
CA GLN A 810 16.69 9.22 -5.46
C GLN A 810 17.59 9.18 -4.22
N VAL A 811 17.22 8.39 -3.21
CA VAL A 811 18.10 8.19 -2.03
C VAL A 811 19.46 7.69 -2.49
N GLY A 812 19.52 6.62 -3.31
CA GLY A 812 20.78 6.08 -3.80
C GLY A 812 21.59 7.06 -4.67
N THR A 813 20.91 7.88 -5.49
CA THR A 813 21.55 8.92 -6.31
C THR A 813 22.19 9.99 -5.43
N VAL A 814 21.44 10.50 -4.44
CA VAL A 814 21.93 11.53 -3.51
C VAL A 814 23.06 10.99 -2.61
N GLU A 815 22.94 9.76 -2.08
CA GLU A 815 23.99 9.14 -1.27
C GLU A 815 25.29 8.99 -2.03
N ARG A 816 25.25 8.60 -3.31
CA ARG A 816 26.43 8.51 -4.17
C ARG A 816 27.09 9.90 -4.36
N ASP A 817 26.31 10.89 -4.78
CA ASP A 817 26.82 12.22 -5.10
C ASP A 817 27.36 12.94 -3.84
N LEU A 818 26.74 12.71 -2.67
CA LEU A 818 27.25 13.18 -1.37
C LEU A 818 28.57 12.49 -1.00
N THR A 819 28.67 11.19 -1.24
CA THR A 819 29.91 10.43 -0.98
C THR A 819 31.05 10.94 -1.86
N GLU A 820 30.81 11.18 -3.14
CA GLU A 820 31.76 11.76 -4.08
C GLU A 820 32.22 13.18 -3.66
N ALA A 821 31.31 13.94 -3.05
CA ALA A 821 31.58 15.28 -2.53
C ALA A 821 32.23 15.29 -1.13
N GLY A 822 32.46 14.11 -0.50
CA GLY A 822 33.00 13.98 0.85
C GLY A 822 32.02 14.35 1.97
N LEU A 823 30.71 14.28 1.71
CA LEU A 823 29.63 14.65 2.62
C LEU A 823 28.97 13.39 3.24
N THR A 824 29.76 12.50 3.80
CA THR A 824 29.34 11.15 4.22
C THR A 824 28.55 11.10 5.54
N GLU A 825 28.50 12.19 6.30
CA GLU A 825 27.77 12.28 7.57
C GLU A 825 26.36 12.87 7.40
N VAL A 826 25.99 13.32 6.18
CA VAL A 826 24.63 13.78 5.87
C VAL A 826 23.71 12.55 5.77
N GLU A 827 22.68 12.51 6.60
CA GLU A 827 21.70 11.43 6.53
C GLU A 827 20.75 11.61 5.33
N VAL A 828 20.62 10.58 4.48
CA VAL A 828 19.68 10.53 3.37
C VAL A 828 18.67 9.40 3.57
N GLY A 829 17.42 9.61 3.19
CA GLY A 829 16.40 8.55 3.26
C GLY A 829 15.04 8.97 2.77
N THR A 830 14.12 8.02 2.73
CA THR A 830 12.71 8.33 2.45
C THR A 830 12.02 8.90 3.69
N VAL A 831 10.83 9.45 3.49
CA VAL A 831 9.99 10.01 4.56
C VAL A 831 9.83 9.02 5.72
N ASP A 832 9.63 7.74 5.41
CA ASP A 832 9.43 6.66 6.39
C ASP A 832 10.68 6.45 7.29
N LYS A 833 11.90 6.57 6.73
CA LYS A 833 13.17 6.42 7.49
C LYS A 833 13.34 7.51 8.54
N PHE A 834 12.85 8.72 8.28
CA PHE A 834 13.06 9.88 9.14
C PHE A 834 11.96 10.13 10.16
N GLN A 835 10.99 9.23 10.30
CA GLN A 835 9.99 9.36 11.35
C GLN A 835 10.68 9.37 12.73
N GLY A 836 10.40 10.40 13.54
CA GLY A 836 11.05 10.62 14.83
C GLY A 836 12.39 11.35 14.79
N ARG A 837 13.06 11.49 13.63
CA ARG A 837 14.32 12.23 13.47
C ARG A 837 14.09 13.73 13.32
N GLU A 838 15.14 14.51 13.55
CA GLU A 838 15.15 15.97 13.35
C GLU A 838 16.55 16.49 13.06
N ALA A 839 16.67 17.60 12.35
CA ALA A 839 17.90 18.27 12.00
C ALA A 839 17.67 19.79 11.95
N ALA A 840 18.74 20.60 11.95
CA ALA A 840 18.61 22.05 11.79
C ALA A 840 17.95 22.38 10.44
N VAL A 841 18.40 21.71 9.36
CA VAL A 841 17.89 21.89 8.00
C VAL A 841 17.41 20.55 7.44
N ALA A 842 16.18 20.52 6.91
CA ALA A 842 15.65 19.40 6.13
C ALA A 842 15.63 19.79 4.64
N ILE A 843 16.24 18.98 3.76
CA ILE A 843 16.17 19.18 2.32
C ILE A 843 15.27 18.09 1.74
N VAL A 844 14.26 18.49 0.95
CA VAL A 844 13.25 17.56 0.38
C VAL A 844 13.43 17.53 -1.14
N SER A 845 13.73 16.37 -1.71
CA SER A 845 13.84 16.14 -3.15
C SER A 845 12.57 15.51 -3.68
N MET A 846 11.97 16.11 -4.71
CA MET A 846 10.74 15.62 -5.34
C MET A 846 11.04 14.65 -6.49
N ALA A 847 12.22 14.68 -7.09
CA ALA A 847 12.77 13.80 -8.11
C ALA A 847 12.05 13.84 -9.48
N ALA A 848 10.72 13.80 -9.51
CA ALA A 848 9.95 13.73 -10.76
C ALA A 848 9.89 15.08 -11.48
N SER A 849 9.98 15.06 -12.83
CA SER A 849 10.00 16.26 -13.64
C SER A 849 8.61 16.87 -13.83
N ALA A 850 7.62 16.04 -14.15
CA ALA A 850 6.25 16.45 -14.48
C ALA A 850 5.25 15.38 -14.03
N VAL A 851 3.94 15.65 -14.14
CA VAL A 851 2.88 14.74 -13.70
C VAL A 851 2.92 13.37 -14.38
N GLU A 852 3.21 13.35 -15.67
CA GLU A 852 3.34 12.15 -16.49
C GLU A 852 4.54 11.26 -16.10
N ASP A 853 5.51 11.84 -15.41
CA ASP A 853 6.72 11.14 -14.97
C ASP A 853 6.56 10.50 -13.58
N VAL A 854 5.45 10.75 -12.85
CA VAL A 854 5.23 10.28 -11.48
C VAL A 854 4.65 8.87 -11.44
N PRO A 855 5.42 7.83 -11.07
CA PRO A 855 4.99 6.42 -11.24
C PRO A 855 3.82 5.99 -10.34
N ARG A 856 3.64 6.66 -9.20
CA ARG A 856 2.59 6.34 -8.21
C ARG A 856 1.47 7.37 -8.19
N GLY A 857 1.44 8.26 -9.20
CA GLY A 857 0.50 9.37 -9.24
C GLY A 857 0.84 10.50 -8.28
N MET A 858 0.26 11.67 -8.54
CA MET A 858 0.54 12.89 -7.79
C MET A 858 0.04 12.83 -6.34
N SER A 859 -1.02 12.09 -6.05
CA SER A 859 -1.53 11.88 -4.69
C SER A 859 -0.50 11.25 -3.75
N PHE A 860 0.38 10.38 -4.27
CA PHE A 860 1.51 9.86 -3.50
C PHE A 860 2.55 10.95 -3.23
N LEU A 861 2.95 11.70 -4.26
CA LEU A 861 4.04 12.66 -4.19
C LEU A 861 3.65 13.93 -3.41
N LEU A 862 2.42 14.41 -3.58
CA LEU A 862 1.88 15.62 -2.93
C LEU A 862 1.07 15.32 -1.66
N SER A 863 1.04 14.08 -1.18
CA SER A 863 0.35 13.71 0.05
C SER A 863 0.70 14.67 1.20
N ARG A 864 -0.32 15.32 1.78
CA ARG A 864 -0.14 16.28 2.88
C ARG A 864 0.58 15.66 4.06
N ASN A 865 0.29 14.39 4.37
CA ASN A 865 0.93 13.66 5.45
C ASN A 865 2.44 13.44 5.20
N ARG A 866 2.83 13.09 3.97
CA ARG A 866 4.23 12.94 3.57
C ARG A 866 4.98 14.27 3.62
N LEU A 867 4.37 15.32 3.08
CA LEU A 867 4.93 16.67 3.11
C LEU A 867 5.07 17.18 4.54
N ASN A 868 4.04 16.98 5.38
CA ASN A 868 4.08 17.31 6.80
C ASN A 868 5.28 16.64 7.50
N VAL A 869 5.43 15.33 7.32
CA VAL A 869 6.56 14.60 7.91
C VAL A 869 7.89 15.13 7.37
N ALA A 870 8.05 15.28 6.06
CA ALA A 870 9.30 15.72 5.44
C ALA A 870 9.73 17.11 5.92
N VAL A 871 8.84 18.09 5.86
CA VAL A 871 9.11 19.49 6.21
C VAL A 871 9.31 19.67 7.71
N SER A 872 8.52 18.97 8.54
CA SER A 872 8.61 19.05 10.00
C SER A 872 9.83 18.36 10.61
N ARG A 873 10.71 17.76 9.78
CA ARG A 873 12.03 17.29 10.24
C ARG A 873 12.98 18.44 10.57
N GLY A 874 12.78 19.59 9.92
CA GLY A 874 13.57 20.79 10.19
C GLY A 874 13.28 21.42 11.55
N LYS A 875 14.32 21.90 12.21
CA LYS A 875 14.20 22.79 13.39
C LYS A 875 14.14 24.26 12.97
N TRP A 876 14.94 24.63 11.98
CA TRP A 876 15.06 25.97 11.45
C TRP A 876 14.31 26.18 10.14
N CYS A 877 14.63 25.36 9.14
CA CYS A 877 14.02 25.46 7.84
C CYS A 877 13.88 24.13 7.10
N ALA A 878 13.05 24.13 6.07
CA ALA A 878 12.97 23.08 5.08
C ALA A 878 13.20 23.66 3.68
N ILE A 879 14.01 22.98 2.85
CA ILE A 879 14.32 23.38 1.46
C ILE A 879 13.72 22.32 0.55
N ILE A 880 12.73 22.71 -0.28
CA ILE A 880 12.09 21.81 -1.25
C ILE A 880 12.74 22.03 -2.61
N VAL A 881 13.44 21.00 -3.11
CA VAL A 881 14.09 20.98 -4.42
C VAL A 881 13.16 20.29 -5.41
N ARG A 882 12.78 20.95 -6.49
CA ARG A 882 11.78 20.44 -7.44
C ARG A 882 11.84 21.07 -8.83
N SER A 883 11.25 20.37 -9.82
CA SER A 883 10.98 20.95 -11.13
C SER A 883 9.81 21.96 -11.09
N HIS A 884 9.86 22.97 -11.97
CA HIS A 884 8.73 23.87 -12.22
C HIS A 884 7.50 23.13 -12.78
N ALA A 885 7.71 22.19 -13.70
CA ALA A 885 6.64 21.49 -14.40
C ALA A 885 5.80 20.60 -13.48
N LEU A 886 6.33 20.20 -12.33
CA LEU A 886 5.65 19.33 -11.36
C LEU A 886 4.29 19.87 -10.87
N THR A 887 4.08 21.18 -10.91
CA THR A 887 2.82 21.83 -10.49
C THR A 887 2.04 22.43 -11.67
N GLN A 888 2.46 22.17 -12.90
CA GLN A 888 1.83 22.69 -14.11
C GLN A 888 0.84 21.71 -14.72
N TYR A 889 -0.10 21.21 -13.92
CA TYR A 889 -1.15 20.31 -14.37
C TYR A 889 -2.47 20.63 -13.67
N MET A 890 -3.58 20.15 -14.23
CA MET A 890 -4.90 20.20 -13.59
C MET A 890 -5.23 18.80 -13.05
N PRO A 891 -5.40 18.63 -11.73
CA PRO A 891 -5.85 17.37 -11.16
C PRO A 891 -7.21 16.94 -11.70
N SER A 892 -7.38 15.64 -11.90
CA SER A 892 -8.66 15.06 -12.37
C SER A 892 -9.68 14.86 -11.25
N THR A 893 -9.31 15.07 -9.99
CA THR A 893 -10.20 14.91 -8.83
C THR A 893 -10.17 16.13 -7.92
N PRO A 894 -11.30 16.45 -7.22
CA PRO A 894 -11.31 17.50 -6.20
C PRO A 894 -10.27 17.29 -5.09
N ALA A 895 -10.06 16.06 -4.63
CA ALA A 895 -9.03 15.72 -3.66
C ALA A 895 -7.62 16.09 -4.16
N GLY A 896 -7.30 15.73 -5.41
CA GLY A 896 -6.03 16.11 -6.03
C GLY A 896 -5.85 17.62 -6.14
N LEU A 897 -6.93 18.37 -6.40
CA LEU A 897 -6.89 19.83 -6.44
C LEU A 897 -6.60 20.42 -5.04
N VAL A 898 -7.16 19.85 -3.99
CA VAL A 898 -6.89 20.23 -2.60
C VAL A 898 -5.43 19.95 -2.23
N GLU A 899 -4.89 18.79 -2.62
CA GLU A 899 -3.47 18.41 -2.40
C GLU A 899 -2.52 19.36 -3.14
N LEU A 900 -2.76 19.60 -4.42
CA LEU A 900 -1.96 20.54 -5.22
C LEU A 900 -2.00 21.94 -4.63
N GLY A 901 -3.19 22.44 -4.27
CA GLY A 901 -3.35 23.76 -3.66
C GLY A 901 -2.64 23.87 -2.30
N ALA A 902 -2.65 22.80 -1.50
CA ALA A 902 -1.94 22.73 -0.23
C ALA A 902 -0.40 22.77 -0.45
N PHE A 903 0.10 22.00 -1.42
CA PHE A 903 1.51 22.01 -1.78
C PHE A 903 1.97 23.38 -2.33
N MET A 904 1.19 23.99 -3.21
CA MET A 904 1.50 25.33 -3.73
C MET A 904 1.56 26.38 -2.62
N ARG A 905 0.64 26.35 -1.66
CA ARG A 905 0.69 27.26 -0.50
C ARG A 905 1.91 27.00 0.41
N LEU A 906 2.34 25.76 0.53
CA LEU A 906 3.54 25.41 1.30
C LEU A 906 4.82 25.92 0.64
N THR A 907 4.86 25.94 -0.69
CA THR A 907 6.03 26.26 -1.53
C THR A 907 6.02 27.67 -2.12
N SER A 908 5.03 28.52 -1.76
CA SER A 908 4.89 29.91 -2.24
C SER A 908 5.81 30.90 -1.51
#